data_6699adfe4ad8a1f8e6ddc7616c5ae530
#
_entry.id   6699adfe4ad8a1f8e6ddc7616c5ae530
#
_cell.length_a   1.000
_cell.length_b   1.000
_cell.length_c   1.000
_cell.angle_alpha   90.00
_cell.angle_beta   90.00
_cell.angle_gamma   90.00
#
_symmetry.space_group_name_H-M   'P 1'
#
loop_
_entity.id
_entity.type
_entity.pdbx_description
1 polymer ?
#
loop_
_entity_poly.entity_id
_entity_poly.type
_entity_poly.pdbx_seq_one_letter_code
_entity_poly.pdbx_strand_id
1 'polypeptide(L)'
;MCRRKTASQQLQKPEQTPLSRRTVMLGAAGVVVVLLAVYHATLIPTVIDQDSGELVAAAHVLGIPHPTGYPLWALLGRAFDCLPVGGTSAYRVALLSAVSTAAAGAIVAALGAGLAGAVVPGVLAGLAFGLWFPAWSQAVRAEVYGLTALLVALSLAALLKWNRDRSPRSLAWLSFACGFVSMHHRTAMLAVAPALITAAVLTLPRRARSYMAAGALFLAPFSLYAYLPLRAATDPPVNWSDPVTWGRFWDHVLATQYTGFAFSHSLAQMVGQAEKLTPEMLLASPWLAGLLAVIGLPLIARGVGDWTRKQPELGWSLAAGAALLCFWVLQWGETSDLKVFFHPLGEIAALWWAAGLGCLARALSKRKTGKTPVVALGLVVCGVLLVGNWGRADQSDLWQHRDRWAAMLSELEPDAIFISDNDVPSFATMYLQTVEELRPDVTLIRVVPLPTDWYIGTLPAELREAVRQSWAQTELTLADANRYKWERTALFAYLLAKRVGESRPVYVLHGPLSVALPGPPYFVGVSEDLVALRPERPGPALGQSSRTAAQFPGGIELADFELERMEAGTGERVEFRSRWRVPSRLPGPVQFALRLTPLGLPREKFEKSLLPKGRFAQAFPLLSSQWDLAPLPEGEEYEQAGTLIVPTNCPPGVCTLEVGIGPLYSPENVGWTTIGEIQVRGLPAPTNKP
;
A
#
# COMPACT_ATOMS: atom_id res chain seq x y z
N MET A 1 9.53 37.31 -77.10
CA MET A 1 9.48 37.69 -75.67
C MET A 1 8.16 37.26 -75.10
N CYS A 2 8.11 36.11 -74.45
CA CYS A 2 6.90 35.56 -73.83
C CYS A 2 7.18 35.38 -72.34
N ARG A 3 6.62 36.24 -71.47
CA ARG A 3 6.72 36.16 -70.02
C ARG A 3 5.72 35.09 -69.52
N ARG A 4 6.24 33.94 -69.06
CA ARG A 4 5.48 32.98 -68.25
C ARG A 4 5.23 33.55 -66.86
N LYS A 5 3.98 33.83 -66.51
CA LYS A 5 3.50 34.07 -65.17
C LYS A 5 3.35 32.72 -64.46
N THR A 6 4.25 32.37 -63.55
CA THR A 6 4.11 31.28 -62.59
C THR A 6 3.18 31.77 -61.46
N ALA A 7 1.94 31.36 -61.52
CA ALA A 7 1.02 31.51 -60.39
C ALA A 7 1.36 30.42 -59.34
N SER A 8 2.03 30.79 -58.26
CA SER A 8 2.13 29.96 -57.04
C SER A 8 0.79 29.98 -56.32
N GLN A 9 0.01 28.95 -56.55
CA GLN A 9 -1.12 28.64 -55.65
C GLN A 9 -0.55 28.22 -54.32
N GLN A 10 -0.48 29.12 -53.36
CA GLN A 10 -0.39 28.79 -51.95
C GLN A 10 -1.69 28.09 -51.58
N LEU A 11 -1.60 26.76 -51.37
CA LEU A 11 -2.64 25.99 -50.73
C LEU A 11 -2.86 26.59 -49.33
N GLN A 12 -3.87 27.41 -49.17
CA GLN A 12 -4.35 27.86 -47.86
C GLN A 12 -4.68 26.62 -47.05
N LYS A 13 -3.87 26.37 -46.01
CA LYS A 13 -4.24 25.39 -44.96
C LYS A 13 -5.60 25.83 -44.43
N PRO A 14 -6.60 24.93 -44.36
CA PRO A 14 -7.89 25.27 -43.79
C PRO A 14 -7.66 25.81 -42.37
N GLU A 15 -8.08 27.05 -42.15
CA GLU A 15 -8.03 27.74 -40.87
C GLU A 15 -8.90 26.94 -39.89
N GLN A 16 -8.28 26.25 -38.93
CA GLN A 16 -9.02 25.54 -37.90
C GLN A 16 -9.67 26.59 -37.01
N THR A 17 -10.99 26.67 -37.02
CA THR A 17 -11.73 27.54 -36.11
C THR A 17 -11.29 27.24 -34.67
N PRO A 18 -10.79 28.24 -33.90
CA PRO A 18 -10.34 28.02 -32.53
C PRO A 18 -11.48 27.47 -31.68
N LEU A 19 -11.17 26.45 -30.85
CA LEU A 19 -12.15 25.85 -29.94
C LEU A 19 -12.71 26.93 -29.02
N SER A 20 -14.06 26.96 -28.90
CA SER A 20 -14.71 27.85 -27.93
C SER A 20 -14.24 27.50 -26.52
N ARG A 21 -13.67 28.45 -25.78
CA ARG A 21 -13.29 28.27 -24.39
C ARG A 21 -14.45 27.77 -23.54
N ARG A 22 -15.67 28.27 -23.77
CA ARG A 22 -16.89 27.84 -23.08
C ARG A 22 -17.17 26.36 -23.30
N THR A 23 -17.05 25.85 -24.51
CA THR A 23 -17.30 24.43 -24.81
C THR A 23 -16.27 23.52 -24.17
N VAL A 24 -15.00 23.93 -24.15
CA VAL A 24 -13.92 23.18 -23.45
C VAL A 24 -14.19 23.11 -21.95
N MET A 25 -14.54 24.26 -21.32
CA MET A 25 -14.83 24.32 -19.89
C MET A 25 -16.06 23.50 -19.50
N LEU A 26 -17.12 23.52 -20.35
CA LEU A 26 -18.32 22.68 -20.13
C LEU A 26 -17.97 21.18 -20.24
N GLY A 27 -17.13 20.81 -21.21
CA GLY A 27 -16.64 19.43 -21.31
C GLY A 27 -15.83 18.98 -20.10
N ALA A 28 -14.92 19.83 -19.61
CA ALA A 28 -14.14 19.57 -18.41
C ALA A 28 -15.02 19.47 -17.16
N ALA A 29 -16.01 20.37 -17.00
CA ALA A 29 -16.99 20.30 -15.92
C ALA A 29 -17.81 19.00 -15.96
N GLY A 30 -18.22 18.54 -17.16
CA GLY A 30 -18.86 17.25 -17.36
C GLY A 30 -18.01 16.08 -16.85
N VAL A 31 -16.69 16.12 -17.11
CA VAL A 31 -15.74 15.10 -16.58
C VAL A 31 -15.73 15.11 -15.05
N VAL A 32 -15.69 16.29 -14.40
CA VAL A 32 -15.75 16.37 -12.92
C VAL A 32 -17.02 15.72 -12.40
N VAL A 33 -18.19 16.08 -12.99
CA VAL A 33 -19.48 15.56 -12.53
C VAL A 33 -19.55 14.04 -12.65
N VAL A 34 -19.13 13.49 -13.80
CA VAL A 34 -19.14 12.03 -14.03
C VAL A 34 -18.18 11.32 -13.08
N LEU A 35 -16.94 11.79 -12.96
CA LEU A 35 -15.94 11.16 -12.09
C LEU A 35 -16.34 11.25 -10.62
N LEU A 36 -16.84 12.41 -10.15
CA LEU A 36 -17.32 12.53 -8.77
C LEU A 36 -18.52 11.63 -8.48
N ALA A 37 -19.44 11.46 -9.45
CA ALA A 37 -20.55 10.53 -9.29
C ALA A 37 -20.05 9.08 -9.15
N VAL A 38 -19.09 8.66 -9.99
CA VAL A 38 -18.49 7.33 -9.92
C VAL A 38 -17.73 7.15 -8.60
N TYR A 39 -16.91 8.12 -8.23
CA TYR A 39 -16.09 8.04 -7.01
C TYR A 39 -16.98 8.06 -5.76
N HIS A 40 -18.01 8.89 -5.71
CA HIS A 40 -18.95 8.88 -4.59
C HIS A 40 -19.65 7.53 -4.42
N ALA A 41 -20.05 6.89 -5.53
CA ALA A 41 -20.69 5.58 -5.51
C ALA A 41 -19.76 4.44 -5.05
N THR A 42 -18.45 4.64 -5.12
CA THR A 42 -17.42 3.63 -4.82
C THR A 42 -16.47 4.04 -3.70
N LEU A 43 -16.75 5.16 -3.02
CA LEU A 43 -15.91 5.74 -1.96
C LEU A 43 -15.94 4.90 -0.69
N ILE A 44 -14.79 4.68 -0.11
CA ILE A 44 -14.67 3.94 1.14
C ILE A 44 -15.35 4.68 2.31
N PRO A 45 -16.13 3.97 3.15
CA PRO A 45 -16.78 4.59 4.30
C PRO A 45 -15.85 4.80 5.50
N THR A 46 -14.71 4.12 5.55
CA THR A 46 -13.78 4.11 6.68
C THR A 46 -12.33 3.96 6.20
N VAL A 47 -11.40 3.55 7.06
CA VAL A 47 -10.00 3.28 6.69
C VAL A 47 -9.84 1.90 6.07
N ILE A 48 -8.88 1.78 5.17
CA ILE A 48 -8.44 0.52 4.57
C ILE A 48 -7.03 0.18 5.08
N ASP A 49 -6.59 -1.04 4.83
CA ASP A 49 -5.20 -1.45 4.99
C ASP A 49 -4.23 -0.49 4.27
N GLN A 50 -2.97 -0.49 4.62
CA GLN A 50 -1.92 0.43 4.19
C GLN A 50 -1.95 1.77 4.96
N ASP A 51 -1.54 2.89 4.31
CA ASP A 51 -1.25 4.16 4.98
C ASP A 51 -2.50 4.96 5.36
N SER A 52 -3.68 4.54 4.89
CA SER A 52 -4.94 5.28 5.06
C SER A 52 -5.26 5.59 6.53
N GLY A 53 -5.04 4.64 7.44
CA GLY A 53 -5.31 4.85 8.88
C GLY A 53 -4.43 5.93 9.50
N GLU A 54 -3.12 5.86 9.24
CA GLU A 54 -2.14 6.85 9.71
C GLU A 54 -2.41 8.23 9.09
N LEU A 55 -2.66 8.28 7.78
CA LEU A 55 -2.91 9.51 7.05
C LEU A 55 -4.17 10.22 7.58
N VAL A 56 -5.26 9.49 7.81
CA VAL A 56 -6.50 10.07 8.37
C VAL A 56 -6.26 10.55 9.80
N ALA A 57 -5.59 9.76 10.64
CA ALA A 57 -5.24 10.17 12.00
C ALA A 57 -4.38 11.43 12.00
N ALA A 58 -3.35 11.49 11.14
CA ALA A 58 -2.51 12.67 11.00
C ALA A 58 -3.29 13.91 10.52
N ALA A 59 -4.19 13.77 9.55
CA ALA A 59 -5.04 14.87 9.10
C ALA A 59 -5.96 15.36 10.23
N HIS A 60 -6.57 14.42 10.98
CA HIS A 60 -7.51 14.71 12.06
C HIS A 60 -6.89 15.60 13.15
N VAL A 61 -5.68 15.28 13.60
CA VAL A 61 -5.00 16.02 14.68
C VAL A 61 -3.97 17.03 14.18
N LEU A 62 -3.87 17.28 12.87
CA LEU A 62 -2.77 18.04 12.27
C LEU A 62 -1.40 17.48 12.71
N GLY A 63 -1.27 16.18 12.73
CA GLY A 63 -0.04 15.46 13.05
C GLY A 63 0.94 15.41 11.89
N ILE A 64 2.01 14.63 12.07
CA ILE A 64 3.07 14.45 11.09
C ILE A 64 3.01 12.99 10.61
N PRO A 65 2.54 12.73 9.38
CA PRO A 65 2.54 11.39 8.81
C PRO A 65 3.96 10.97 8.38
N HIS A 66 4.10 9.73 7.92
CA HIS A 66 5.37 9.17 7.45
C HIS A 66 6.10 10.06 6.41
N PRO A 67 7.43 9.92 6.24
CA PRO A 67 8.20 10.71 5.26
C PRO A 67 7.62 10.64 3.83
N THR A 68 7.43 11.78 3.21
CA THR A 68 8.01 13.12 3.48
C THR A 68 7.17 14.05 4.37
N GLY A 69 6.16 13.56 5.10
CA GLY A 69 5.34 14.35 6.01
C GLY A 69 4.16 15.09 5.36
N TYR A 70 4.12 15.18 4.04
CA TYR A 70 3.00 15.69 3.21
C TYR A 70 2.27 16.93 3.76
N PRO A 71 2.94 18.06 4.09
CA PRO A 71 2.30 19.17 4.82
C PRO A 71 1.07 19.74 4.12
N LEU A 72 1.11 19.88 2.79
CA LEU A 72 -0.04 20.36 2.00
C LEU A 72 -1.23 19.40 2.12
N TRP A 73 -0.97 18.10 2.06
CA TRP A 73 -2.02 17.07 2.16
C TRP A 73 -2.63 17.05 3.56
N ALA A 74 -1.81 17.11 4.61
CA ALA A 74 -2.29 17.11 6.01
C ALA A 74 -3.20 18.33 6.28
N LEU A 75 -2.82 19.52 5.80
CA LEU A 75 -3.64 20.74 5.94
C LEU A 75 -4.95 20.63 5.16
N LEU A 76 -4.92 20.16 3.91
CA LEU A 76 -6.13 19.97 3.11
C LEU A 76 -6.98 18.82 3.67
N GLY A 77 -6.38 17.72 4.11
CA GLY A 77 -7.06 16.60 4.76
C GLY A 77 -7.83 17.07 5.99
N ARG A 78 -7.22 17.90 6.84
CA ARG A 78 -7.92 18.52 7.97
C ARG A 78 -9.07 19.39 7.52
N ALA A 79 -8.90 20.20 6.48
CA ALA A 79 -9.98 21.03 5.97
C ALA A 79 -11.17 20.18 5.47
N PHE A 80 -10.89 19.05 4.81
CA PHE A 80 -11.93 18.10 4.37
C PHE A 80 -12.58 17.37 5.55
N ASP A 81 -11.80 16.96 6.56
CA ASP A 81 -12.33 16.34 7.78
C ASP A 81 -13.32 17.25 8.53
N CYS A 82 -13.10 18.56 8.47
CA CYS A 82 -14.00 19.56 9.07
C CYS A 82 -15.24 19.91 8.22
N LEU A 83 -15.40 19.31 7.02
CA LEU A 83 -16.57 19.61 6.20
C LEU A 83 -17.87 19.14 6.88
N PRO A 84 -18.95 19.94 6.84
CA PRO A 84 -20.24 19.60 7.42
C PRO A 84 -21.03 18.62 6.53
N VAL A 85 -20.37 17.53 6.10
CA VAL A 85 -20.98 16.44 5.31
C VAL A 85 -21.01 15.18 6.16
N GLY A 86 -21.98 14.32 5.94
CA GLY A 86 -22.11 13.04 6.66
C GLY A 86 -20.90 12.11 6.47
N GLY A 87 -20.93 10.97 7.14
CA GLY A 87 -19.88 9.97 7.09
C GLY A 87 -18.80 10.11 8.18
N THR A 88 -17.84 9.19 8.17
CA THR A 88 -16.71 9.16 9.09
C THR A 88 -15.66 10.21 8.75
N SER A 89 -14.70 10.47 9.64
CA SER A 89 -13.52 11.28 9.30
C SER A 89 -12.76 10.71 8.11
N ALA A 90 -12.61 9.39 8.03
CA ALA A 90 -11.94 8.72 6.90
C ALA A 90 -12.67 8.98 5.57
N TYR A 91 -14.02 8.90 5.57
CA TYR A 91 -14.83 9.22 4.38
C TYR A 91 -14.62 10.69 3.95
N ARG A 92 -14.67 11.64 4.89
CA ARG A 92 -14.46 13.07 4.57
C ARG A 92 -13.05 13.36 4.04
N VAL A 93 -12.02 12.73 4.61
CA VAL A 93 -10.65 12.87 4.12
C VAL A 93 -10.49 12.20 2.75
N ALA A 94 -11.13 11.05 2.49
CA ALA A 94 -11.13 10.40 1.18
C ALA A 94 -11.75 11.27 0.07
N LEU A 95 -12.72 12.16 0.40
CA LEU A 95 -13.24 13.14 -0.54
C LEU A 95 -12.16 14.05 -1.13
N LEU A 96 -11.09 14.37 -0.39
CA LEU A 96 -9.94 15.12 -0.93
C LEU A 96 -9.32 14.39 -2.12
N SER A 97 -9.12 13.07 -2.01
CA SER A 97 -8.58 12.25 -3.11
C SER A 97 -9.54 12.23 -4.31
N ALA A 98 -10.85 12.07 -4.07
CA ALA A 98 -11.88 12.05 -5.10
C ALA A 98 -11.95 13.39 -5.88
N VAL A 99 -12.02 14.49 -5.15
CA VAL A 99 -12.09 15.84 -5.75
C VAL A 99 -10.80 16.16 -6.52
N SER A 100 -9.65 15.84 -5.95
CA SER A 100 -8.36 16.10 -6.58
C SER A 100 -8.18 15.29 -7.87
N THR A 101 -8.52 14.00 -7.86
CA THR A 101 -8.42 13.15 -9.06
C THR A 101 -9.42 13.56 -10.14
N ALA A 102 -10.66 13.91 -9.76
CA ALA A 102 -11.66 14.41 -10.72
C ALA A 102 -11.22 15.75 -11.35
N ALA A 103 -10.61 16.65 -10.57
CA ALA A 103 -10.05 17.90 -11.07
C ALA A 103 -8.86 17.65 -12.01
N ALA A 104 -7.99 16.69 -11.71
CA ALA A 104 -6.92 16.27 -12.62
C ALA A 104 -7.49 15.75 -13.95
N GLY A 105 -8.51 14.89 -13.91
CA GLY A 105 -9.22 14.42 -15.10
C GLY A 105 -9.83 15.56 -15.95
N ALA A 106 -10.38 16.58 -15.30
CA ALA A 106 -10.91 17.76 -15.99
C ALA A 106 -9.81 18.59 -16.67
N ILE A 107 -8.65 18.74 -16.02
CA ILE A 107 -7.49 19.41 -16.61
C ILE A 107 -6.97 18.59 -17.79
N VAL A 108 -6.83 17.28 -17.67
CA VAL A 108 -6.46 16.38 -18.78
C VAL A 108 -7.45 16.53 -19.94
N ALA A 109 -8.76 16.61 -19.67
CA ALA A 109 -9.78 16.83 -20.70
C ALA A 109 -9.59 18.16 -21.44
N ALA A 110 -9.36 19.26 -20.72
CA ALA A 110 -9.15 20.57 -21.31
C ALA A 110 -7.87 20.63 -22.16
N LEU A 111 -6.77 20.06 -21.66
CA LEU A 111 -5.50 19.97 -22.36
C LEU A 111 -5.59 19.07 -23.60
N GLY A 112 -6.21 17.90 -23.43
CA GLY A 112 -6.46 16.92 -24.49
C GLY A 112 -7.31 17.52 -25.62
N ALA A 113 -8.33 18.31 -25.28
CA ALA A 113 -9.13 19.03 -26.27
C ALA A 113 -8.27 19.99 -27.13
N GLY A 114 -7.38 20.73 -26.49
CA GLY A 114 -6.43 21.60 -27.19
C GLY A 114 -5.47 20.84 -28.11
N LEU A 115 -4.96 19.69 -27.67
CA LEU A 115 -4.04 18.84 -28.45
C LEU A 115 -4.74 18.14 -29.62
N ALA A 116 -5.94 17.65 -29.41
CA ALA A 116 -6.74 16.98 -30.44
C ALA A 116 -7.34 17.96 -31.46
N GLY A 117 -7.50 19.24 -31.09
CA GLY A 117 -8.25 20.23 -31.85
C GLY A 117 -9.77 19.97 -31.83
N ALA A 118 -10.27 19.24 -30.82
CA ALA A 118 -11.69 18.88 -30.66
C ALA A 118 -11.99 18.56 -29.19
N VAL A 119 -13.18 18.96 -28.70
CA VAL A 119 -13.55 18.80 -27.28
C VAL A 119 -13.74 17.33 -26.91
N VAL A 120 -14.42 16.55 -27.75
CA VAL A 120 -14.79 15.15 -27.44
C VAL A 120 -13.57 14.27 -27.16
N PRO A 121 -12.50 14.24 -27.98
CA PRO A 121 -11.29 13.48 -27.62
C PRO A 121 -10.68 13.87 -26.28
N GLY A 122 -10.73 15.15 -25.92
CA GLY A 122 -10.26 15.62 -24.63
C GLY A 122 -11.13 15.09 -23.48
N VAL A 123 -12.46 15.19 -23.58
CA VAL A 123 -13.40 14.66 -22.59
C VAL A 123 -13.18 13.16 -22.38
N LEU A 124 -13.08 12.40 -23.47
CA LEU A 124 -12.82 10.96 -23.42
C LEU A 124 -11.49 10.64 -22.73
N ALA A 125 -10.43 11.44 -22.98
CA ALA A 125 -9.14 11.26 -22.35
C ALA A 125 -9.18 11.55 -20.82
N GLY A 126 -9.90 12.60 -20.41
CA GLY A 126 -10.09 12.90 -19.00
C GLY A 126 -10.87 11.80 -18.26
N LEU A 127 -11.93 11.28 -18.89
CA LEU A 127 -12.68 10.14 -18.36
C LEU A 127 -11.83 8.87 -18.31
N ALA A 128 -11.09 8.57 -19.39
CA ALA A 128 -10.24 7.40 -19.46
C ALA A 128 -9.15 7.41 -18.36
N PHE A 129 -8.55 8.58 -18.10
CA PHE A 129 -7.61 8.74 -16.98
C PHE A 129 -8.29 8.46 -15.63
N GLY A 130 -9.43 9.11 -15.35
CA GLY A 130 -10.11 8.97 -14.07
C GLY A 130 -10.71 7.58 -13.83
N LEU A 131 -11.09 6.85 -14.90
CA LEU A 131 -11.61 5.48 -14.83
C LEU A 131 -10.52 4.41 -14.91
N TRP A 132 -9.27 4.79 -15.15
CA TRP A 132 -8.15 3.87 -15.11
C TRP A 132 -7.90 3.39 -13.67
N PHE A 133 -7.72 2.07 -13.48
CA PHE A 133 -7.74 1.46 -12.14
C PHE A 133 -6.76 2.10 -11.14
N PRO A 134 -5.48 2.36 -11.46
CA PRO A 134 -4.59 3.05 -10.52
C PRO A 134 -5.11 4.42 -10.08
N ALA A 135 -5.69 5.22 -10.97
CA ALA A 135 -6.25 6.52 -10.62
C ALA A 135 -7.54 6.38 -9.78
N TRP A 136 -8.46 5.51 -10.21
CA TRP A 136 -9.74 5.30 -9.52
C TRP A 136 -9.54 4.70 -8.13
N SER A 137 -8.71 3.66 -7.99
CA SER A 137 -8.46 3.02 -6.69
C SER A 137 -7.91 3.99 -5.64
N GLN A 138 -7.15 4.99 -6.06
CA GLN A 138 -6.60 6.01 -5.16
C GLN A 138 -7.54 7.21 -4.97
N ALA A 139 -8.47 7.43 -5.89
CA ALA A 139 -9.49 8.47 -5.76
C ALA A 139 -10.55 8.15 -4.69
N VAL A 140 -10.73 6.86 -4.36
CA VAL A 140 -11.81 6.40 -3.47
C VAL A 140 -11.34 6.09 -2.04
N ARG A 141 -10.12 6.46 -1.68
CA ARG A 141 -9.54 6.27 -0.34
C ARG A 141 -8.74 7.50 0.10
N ALA A 142 -8.47 7.59 1.41
CA ALA A 142 -7.64 8.66 1.95
C ALA A 142 -6.16 8.37 1.66
N GLU A 143 -5.66 8.95 0.55
CA GLU A 143 -4.31 8.75 0.04
C GLU A 143 -3.73 10.02 -0.58
N VAL A 144 -2.40 10.11 -0.63
CA VAL A 144 -1.68 11.29 -1.17
C VAL A 144 -1.73 11.39 -2.69
N TYR A 145 -2.04 10.29 -3.39
CA TYR A 145 -1.87 10.17 -4.85
C TYR A 145 -2.92 10.94 -5.65
N GLY A 146 -4.13 11.11 -5.13
CA GLY A 146 -5.13 11.97 -5.78
C GLY A 146 -4.68 13.41 -5.89
N LEU A 147 -4.11 13.97 -4.81
CA LEU A 147 -3.53 15.32 -4.83
C LEU A 147 -2.28 15.39 -5.71
N THR A 148 -1.46 14.34 -5.71
CA THR A 148 -0.30 14.22 -6.63
C THR A 148 -0.75 14.35 -8.09
N ALA A 149 -1.80 13.65 -8.49
CA ALA A 149 -2.35 13.73 -9.85
C ALA A 149 -2.79 15.17 -10.18
N LEU A 150 -3.50 15.84 -9.27
CA LEU A 150 -3.88 17.24 -9.51
C LEU A 150 -2.67 18.15 -9.73
N LEU A 151 -1.63 18.01 -8.90
CA LEU A 151 -0.42 18.83 -9.00
C LEU A 151 0.35 18.55 -10.30
N VAL A 152 0.40 17.31 -10.76
CA VAL A 152 0.99 16.93 -12.06
C VAL A 152 0.16 17.50 -13.21
N ALA A 153 -1.16 17.37 -13.19
CA ALA A 153 -2.04 17.96 -14.21
C ALA A 153 -1.88 19.47 -14.31
N LEU A 154 -1.75 20.18 -13.17
CA LEU A 154 -1.46 21.62 -13.13
C LEU A 154 -0.09 21.95 -13.75
N SER A 155 0.93 21.11 -13.50
CA SER A 155 2.26 21.26 -14.08
C SER A 155 2.22 21.06 -15.59
N LEU A 156 1.47 20.08 -16.09
CA LEU A 156 1.26 19.86 -17.53
C LEU A 156 0.49 21.02 -18.17
N ALA A 157 -0.49 21.61 -17.46
CA ALA A 157 -1.18 22.81 -17.93
C ALA A 157 -0.23 24.02 -18.04
N ALA A 158 0.61 24.23 -17.01
CA ALA A 158 1.63 25.28 -17.03
C ALA A 158 2.66 25.04 -18.13
N LEU A 159 3.07 23.79 -18.37
CA LEU A 159 3.99 23.40 -19.44
C LEU A 159 3.40 23.70 -20.83
N LEU A 160 2.15 23.35 -21.08
CA LEU A 160 1.50 23.65 -22.37
C LEU A 160 1.24 25.14 -22.55
N LYS A 161 1.00 25.89 -21.47
CA LYS A 161 0.96 27.36 -21.52
C LYS A 161 2.33 27.93 -21.90
N TRP A 162 3.40 27.50 -21.20
CA TRP A 162 4.76 27.90 -21.51
C TRP A 162 5.11 27.60 -23.00
N ASN A 163 4.74 26.44 -23.46
CA ASN A 163 5.02 26.00 -24.83
C ASN A 163 4.37 26.92 -25.91
N ARG A 164 3.29 27.59 -25.58
CA ARG A 164 2.61 28.54 -26.48
C ARG A 164 3.29 29.90 -26.51
N ASP A 165 3.67 30.42 -25.36
CA ASP A 165 4.18 31.79 -25.24
C ASP A 165 5.71 31.90 -25.03
N ARG A 166 6.36 30.80 -24.66
CA ARG A 166 7.82 30.71 -24.43
C ARG A 166 8.37 31.84 -23.53
N SER A 167 7.54 32.40 -22.65
CA SER A 167 7.90 33.56 -21.84
C SER A 167 8.54 33.17 -20.50
N PRO A 168 9.41 34.04 -19.93
CA PRO A 168 9.93 33.85 -18.58
C PRO A 168 8.83 33.77 -17.49
N ARG A 169 7.70 34.48 -17.72
CA ARG A 169 6.55 34.44 -16.79
C ARG A 169 5.88 33.07 -16.77
N SER A 170 5.66 32.45 -17.93
CA SER A 170 5.07 31.10 -17.98
C SER A 170 6.03 30.04 -17.49
N LEU A 171 7.36 30.20 -17.70
CA LEU A 171 8.37 29.35 -17.07
C LEU A 171 8.32 29.47 -15.54
N ALA A 172 8.15 30.66 -15.00
CA ALA A 172 8.03 30.89 -13.55
C ALA A 172 6.83 30.16 -12.97
N TRP A 173 5.67 30.20 -13.63
CA TRP A 173 4.49 29.40 -13.24
C TRP A 173 4.72 27.89 -13.35
N LEU A 174 5.40 27.44 -14.40
CA LEU A 174 5.77 26.02 -14.54
C LEU A 174 6.70 25.59 -13.40
N SER A 175 7.70 26.40 -13.09
CA SER A 175 8.62 26.14 -11.97
C SER A 175 7.88 26.03 -10.64
N PHE A 176 6.94 26.93 -10.37
CA PHE A 176 6.11 26.91 -9.16
C PHE A 176 5.25 25.66 -9.07
N ALA A 177 4.58 25.28 -10.16
CA ALA A 177 3.77 24.05 -10.20
C ALA A 177 4.64 22.79 -9.98
N CYS A 178 5.80 22.71 -10.66
CA CYS A 178 6.74 21.61 -10.46
C CYS A 178 7.34 21.59 -9.05
N GLY A 179 7.52 22.76 -8.43
CA GLY A 179 7.91 22.88 -7.03
C GLY A 179 6.91 22.20 -6.08
N PHE A 180 5.60 22.39 -6.31
CA PHE A 180 4.56 21.66 -5.57
C PHE A 180 4.63 20.15 -5.78
N VAL A 181 4.79 19.69 -7.03
CA VAL A 181 4.96 18.25 -7.30
C VAL A 181 6.16 17.69 -6.53
N SER A 182 7.30 18.39 -6.61
CA SER A 182 8.56 17.95 -5.96
C SER A 182 8.46 17.93 -4.43
N MET A 183 7.82 18.95 -3.85
CA MET A 183 7.59 19.04 -2.42
C MET A 183 6.59 17.98 -1.94
N HIS A 184 5.52 17.73 -2.69
CA HIS A 184 4.48 16.80 -2.29
C HIS A 184 4.87 15.35 -2.54
N HIS A 185 5.33 15.00 -3.76
CA HIS A 185 5.70 13.63 -4.11
C HIS A 185 6.86 13.58 -5.11
N ARG A 186 8.07 13.39 -4.62
CA ARG A 186 9.31 13.51 -5.42
C ARG A 186 9.37 12.56 -6.62
N THR A 187 8.87 11.34 -6.47
CA THR A 187 8.85 10.37 -7.58
C THR A 187 8.03 10.87 -8.77
N ALA A 188 6.91 11.54 -8.51
CA ALA A 188 6.09 12.13 -9.57
C ALA A 188 6.81 13.23 -10.37
N MET A 189 7.78 13.91 -9.73
CA MET A 189 8.60 14.93 -10.41
C MET A 189 9.40 14.34 -11.57
N LEU A 190 9.80 13.05 -11.52
CA LEU A 190 10.55 12.41 -12.60
C LEU A 190 9.81 12.46 -13.94
N ALA A 191 8.49 12.41 -13.94
CA ALA A 191 7.68 12.49 -15.16
C ALA A 191 7.73 13.86 -15.84
N VAL A 192 7.86 14.95 -15.07
CA VAL A 192 7.80 16.33 -15.60
C VAL A 192 9.15 17.06 -15.57
N ALA A 193 10.16 16.55 -14.85
CA ALA A 193 11.47 17.17 -14.72
C ALA A 193 12.19 17.40 -16.07
N PRO A 194 12.23 16.42 -17.00
CA PRO A 194 12.88 16.66 -18.30
C PRO A 194 12.21 17.79 -19.09
N ALA A 195 10.89 17.93 -18.98
CA ALA A 195 10.15 19.00 -19.64
C ALA A 195 10.39 20.36 -18.98
N LEU A 196 10.52 20.44 -17.65
CA LEU A 196 10.93 21.66 -16.94
C LEU A 196 12.34 22.10 -17.33
N ILE A 197 13.28 21.14 -17.36
CA ILE A 197 14.68 21.42 -17.78
C ILE A 197 14.69 21.94 -19.21
N THR A 198 14.00 21.29 -20.14
CA THR A 198 13.87 21.71 -21.53
C THR A 198 13.30 23.13 -21.61
N ALA A 199 12.24 23.42 -20.86
CA ALA A 199 11.62 24.73 -20.80
C ALA A 199 12.59 25.80 -20.28
N ALA A 200 13.33 25.48 -19.23
CA ALA A 200 14.34 26.38 -18.68
C ALA A 200 15.45 26.69 -19.71
N VAL A 201 16.03 25.66 -20.33
CA VAL A 201 17.11 25.82 -21.34
C VAL A 201 16.66 26.66 -22.52
N LEU A 202 15.44 26.46 -23.02
CA LEU A 202 14.93 27.17 -24.19
C LEU A 202 14.48 28.61 -23.90
N THR A 203 14.08 28.91 -22.65
CA THR A 203 13.55 30.27 -22.29
C THR A 203 14.60 31.18 -21.75
N LEU A 204 15.64 30.66 -21.10
CA LEU A 204 16.59 31.44 -20.30
C LEU A 204 17.92 31.74 -21.02
N PRO A 205 17.91 32.27 -22.26
CA PRO A 205 19.14 32.76 -22.80
C PRO A 205 19.51 34.04 -22.05
N ARG A 206 20.35 33.99 -21.01
CA ARG A 206 21.23 35.09 -20.71
C ARG A 206 20.84 36.14 -19.66
N ARG A 207 19.73 35.98 -18.89
CA ARG A 207 19.45 36.89 -17.77
C ARG A 207 19.39 36.10 -16.44
N ALA A 208 20.42 36.21 -15.62
CA ALA A 208 20.51 35.58 -14.30
C ALA A 208 19.26 35.81 -13.43
N ARG A 209 18.67 36.99 -13.48
CA ARG A 209 17.43 37.33 -12.74
C ARG A 209 16.24 36.40 -13.06
N SER A 210 16.11 35.96 -14.32
CA SER A 210 14.99 35.05 -14.70
C SER A 210 15.22 33.64 -14.18
N TYR A 211 16.45 33.15 -14.13
CA TYR A 211 16.82 31.90 -13.51
C TYR A 211 16.56 31.94 -11.98
N MET A 212 17.00 33.02 -11.33
CA MET A 212 16.79 33.23 -9.91
C MET A 212 15.30 33.26 -9.56
N ALA A 213 14.47 33.97 -10.35
CA ALA A 213 13.02 34.01 -10.15
C ALA A 213 12.36 32.64 -10.35
N ALA A 214 12.73 31.91 -11.38
CA ALA A 214 12.20 30.54 -11.62
C ALA A 214 12.63 29.59 -10.51
N GLY A 215 13.90 29.64 -10.07
CA GLY A 215 14.40 28.84 -8.95
C GLY A 215 13.73 29.21 -7.63
N ALA A 216 13.56 30.49 -7.32
CA ALA A 216 12.86 30.94 -6.12
C ALA A 216 11.40 30.46 -6.09
N LEU A 217 10.70 30.51 -7.24
CA LEU A 217 9.33 30.02 -7.34
C LEU A 217 9.25 28.48 -7.27
N PHE A 218 10.24 27.76 -7.79
CA PHE A 218 10.34 26.32 -7.60
C PHE A 218 10.53 25.96 -6.12
N LEU A 219 11.32 26.72 -5.40
CA LEU A 219 11.58 26.49 -3.96
C LEU A 219 10.48 27.01 -3.05
N ALA A 220 9.63 27.94 -3.50
CA ALA A 220 8.60 28.55 -2.66
C ALA A 220 7.65 27.53 -2.00
N PRO A 221 7.13 26.47 -2.67
CA PRO A 221 6.30 25.46 -2.03
C PRO A 221 6.99 24.71 -0.90
N PHE A 222 8.31 24.58 -0.91
CA PHE A 222 9.06 23.90 0.15
C PHE A 222 8.99 24.65 1.50
N SER A 223 8.57 25.92 1.51
CA SER A 223 8.29 26.64 2.76
C SER A 223 7.20 25.97 3.60
N LEU A 224 6.31 25.16 2.99
CA LEU A 224 5.32 24.37 3.71
C LEU A 224 5.94 23.33 4.63
N TYR A 225 7.18 22.91 4.40
CA TYR A 225 7.88 22.02 5.32
C TYR A 225 8.15 22.65 6.70
N ALA A 226 8.02 23.99 6.86
CA ALA A 226 8.03 24.62 8.17
C ALA A 226 6.91 24.09 9.09
N TYR A 227 5.84 23.53 8.50
CA TYR A 227 4.80 22.82 9.24
C TYR A 227 5.36 21.71 10.14
N LEU A 228 6.34 20.94 9.67
CA LEU A 228 6.89 19.78 10.39
C LEU A 228 7.46 20.15 11.76
N PRO A 229 8.49 21.02 11.88
CA PRO A 229 9.04 21.37 13.19
C PRO A 229 8.04 22.15 14.06
N LEU A 230 7.15 22.97 13.45
CA LEU A 230 6.12 23.70 14.20
C LEU A 230 5.11 22.76 14.83
N ARG A 231 4.70 21.71 14.14
CA ARG A 231 3.78 20.71 14.67
C ARG A 231 4.46 19.76 15.64
N ALA A 232 5.67 19.26 15.30
CA ALA A 232 6.43 18.41 16.20
C ALA A 232 6.65 19.05 17.57
N ALA A 233 6.92 20.35 17.62
CA ALA A 233 7.08 21.09 18.87
C ALA A 233 5.83 21.11 19.77
N THR A 234 4.65 20.72 19.26
CA THR A 234 3.39 20.61 20.05
C THR A 234 3.09 19.16 20.46
N ASP A 235 3.97 18.21 20.14
CA ASP A 235 3.88 16.78 20.45
C ASP A 235 2.50 16.17 20.11
N PRO A 236 2.09 16.21 18.82
CA PRO A 236 0.79 15.65 18.42
C PRO A 236 0.79 14.12 18.55
N PRO A 237 -0.38 13.48 18.75
CA PRO A 237 -0.49 12.02 18.84
C PRO A 237 0.10 11.25 17.67
N VAL A 238 0.11 11.84 16.47
CA VAL A 238 0.79 11.31 15.28
C VAL A 238 1.98 12.22 14.99
N ASN A 239 3.18 11.79 15.39
CA ASN A 239 4.41 12.59 15.30
C ASN A 239 5.56 11.74 14.74
N TRP A 240 5.52 11.43 13.43
CA TRP A 240 6.53 10.59 12.81
C TRP A 240 7.89 11.30 12.72
N SER A 241 8.94 10.61 13.14
CA SER A 241 10.33 11.11 13.22
C SER A 241 10.55 12.26 14.20
N ASP A 242 9.53 12.83 14.82
CA ASP A 242 9.63 13.99 15.71
C ASP A 242 10.64 15.04 15.19
N PRO A 243 10.34 15.72 14.06
CA PRO A 243 11.31 16.53 13.31
C PRO A 243 11.60 17.91 13.95
N VAL A 244 11.89 17.93 15.25
CA VAL A 244 12.24 19.15 16.01
C VAL A 244 13.70 19.55 15.85
N THR A 245 14.59 18.62 15.46
CA THR A 245 16.01 18.89 15.22
C THR A 245 16.31 18.92 13.72
N TRP A 246 17.39 19.66 13.31
CA TRP A 246 17.80 19.72 11.91
C TRP A 246 18.09 18.34 11.31
N GLY A 247 18.70 17.41 12.06
CA GLY A 247 18.94 16.05 11.61
C GLY A 247 17.63 15.33 11.29
N ARG A 248 16.74 15.22 12.26
CA ARG A 248 15.42 14.55 12.10
C ARG A 248 14.56 15.22 11.04
N PHE A 249 14.60 16.56 10.96
CA PHE A 249 13.89 17.30 9.91
C PHE A 249 14.35 16.87 8.52
N TRP A 250 15.68 16.86 8.26
CA TRP A 250 16.18 16.47 6.95
C TRP A 250 16.03 14.99 6.67
N ASP A 251 16.19 14.13 7.66
CA ASP A 251 15.91 12.69 7.53
C ASP A 251 14.47 12.44 7.11
N HIS A 252 13.54 13.17 7.71
CA HIS A 252 12.12 13.09 7.38
C HIS A 252 11.83 13.63 5.98
N VAL A 253 12.26 14.87 5.69
CA VAL A 253 12.04 15.52 4.39
C VAL A 253 12.72 14.75 3.26
N LEU A 254 13.91 14.21 3.47
CA LEU A 254 14.63 13.41 2.49
C LEU A 254 14.18 11.95 2.43
N ALA A 255 13.36 11.52 3.38
CA ALA A 255 12.87 10.13 3.50
C ALA A 255 14.02 9.11 3.50
N THR A 256 15.06 9.37 4.31
CA THR A 256 16.30 8.58 4.34
C THR A 256 16.05 7.11 4.67
N GLN A 257 15.00 6.82 5.45
CA GLN A 257 14.60 5.43 5.78
C GLN A 257 14.26 4.56 4.56
N TYR A 258 13.93 5.16 3.41
CA TYR A 258 13.57 4.42 2.20
C TYR A 258 14.72 4.31 1.17
N THR A 259 15.90 4.85 1.47
CA THR A 259 17.03 4.87 0.53
C THR A 259 17.51 3.46 0.14
N GLY A 260 17.36 2.48 1.03
CA GLY A 260 17.71 1.09 0.77
C GLY A 260 16.87 0.41 -0.31
N PHE A 261 15.69 0.94 -0.64
CA PHE A 261 14.83 0.41 -1.71
C PHE A 261 15.22 0.95 -3.10
N ALA A 262 15.96 2.04 -3.16
CA ALA A 262 16.37 2.64 -4.43
C ALA A 262 17.51 1.83 -5.08
N PHE A 263 17.41 1.58 -6.39
CA PHE A 263 18.40 0.84 -7.18
C PHE A 263 18.70 -0.58 -6.63
N SER A 264 17.72 -1.21 -6.00
CA SER A 264 17.89 -2.53 -5.38
C SER A 264 17.67 -3.69 -6.35
N HIS A 265 17.02 -3.48 -7.50
CA HIS A 265 16.68 -4.52 -8.45
C HIS A 265 17.71 -4.69 -9.58
N SER A 266 18.09 -5.93 -9.84
CA SER A 266 18.78 -6.34 -11.09
C SER A 266 17.81 -6.25 -12.28
N LEU A 267 18.34 -6.30 -13.51
CA LEU A 267 17.52 -6.28 -14.73
C LEU A 267 16.48 -7.40 -14.77
N ALA A 268 16.82 -8.61 -14.31
CA ALA A 268 15.89 -9.74 -14.24
C ALA A 268 14.76 -9.48 -13.25
N GLN A 269 15.05 -8.89 -12.09
CA GLN A 269 14.05 -8.50 -11.10
C GLN A 269 13.15 -7.37 -11.62
N MET A 270 13.69 -6.41 -12.37
CA MET A 270 12.89 -5.37 -13.04
C MET A 270 11.89 -5.95 -14.04
N VAL A 271 12.30 -6.95 -14.82
CA VAL A 271 11.40 -7.66 -15.75
C VAL A 271 10.29 -8.38 -14.98
N GLY A 272 10.64 -9.15 -13.94
CA GLY A 272 9.65 -9.80 -13.07
C GLY A 272 8.71 -8.81 -12.38
N GLN A 273 9.19 -7.63 -11.99
CA GLN A 273 8.38 -6.55 -11.45
C GLN A 273 7.40 -6.01 -12.50
N ALA A 274 7.86 -5.78 -13.72
CA ALA A 274 7.00 -5.34 -14.82
C ALA A 274 5.91 -6.38 -15.14
N GLU A 275 6.23 -7.67 -15.11
CA GLU A 275 5.27 -8.75 -15.28
C GLU A 275 4.19 -8.75 -14.19
N LYS A 276 4.56 -8.53 -12.93
CA LYS A 276 3.62 -8.43 -11.80
C LYS A 276 2.73 -7.18 -11.90
N LEU A 277 3.29 -6.03 -12.26
CA LEU A 277 2.56 -4.75 -12.30
C LEU A 277 1.62 -4.63 -13.51
N THR A 278 1.97 -5.24 -14.65
CA THR A 278 1.18 -5.11 -15.88
C THR A 278 -0.29 -5.51 -15.73
N PRO A 279 -0.65 -6.67 -15.12
CA PRO A 279 -2.05 -7.02 -14.88
C PRO A 279 -2.76 -6.08 -13.92
N GLU A 280 -2.03 -5.53 -12.94
CA GLU A 280 -2.60 -4.58 -11.97
C GLU A 280 -2.93 -3.23 -12.60
N MET A 281 -2.13 -2.80 -13.58
CA MET A 281 -2.33 -1.54 -14.31
C MET A 281 -3.38 -1.64 -15.42
N LEU A 282 -3.60 -2.84 -15.95
CA LEU A 282 -4.61 -3.10 -16.98
C LEU A 282 -5.95 -3.46 -16.32
N LEU A 283 -6.73 -4.33 -16.95
CA LEU A 283 -8.01 -4.81 -16.45
C LEU A 283 -7.88 -6.19 -15.82
N ALA A 284 -8.76 -6.50 -14.88
CA ALA A 284 -8.83 -7.84 -14.27
C ALA A 284 -9.09 -8.95 -15.31
N SER A 285 -9.78 -8.63 -16.42
CA SER A 285 -10.03 -9.54 -17.53
C SER A 285 -8.93 -9.44 -18.60
N PRO A 286 -8.18 -10.50 -18.90
CA PRO A 286 -7.17 -10.50 -19.97
C PRO A 286 -7.74 -10.12 -21.35
N TRP A 287 -9.00 -10.50 -21.63
CA TRP A 287 -9.68 -10.17 -22.89
C TRP A 287 -9.95 -8.67 -23.04
N LEU A 288 -10.44 -8.03 -21.96
CA LEU A 288 -10.66 -6.59 -21.95
C LEU A 288 -9.34 -5.82 -21.99
N ALA A 289 -8.31 -6.32 -21.30
CA ALA A 289 -6.97 -5.75 -21.36
C ALA A 289 -6.39 -5.84 -22.79
N GLY A 290 -6.54 -6.99 -23.45
CA GLY A 290 -6.16 -7.17 -24.85
C GLY A 290 -6.88 -6.21 -25.79
N LEU A 291 -8.20 -6.02 -25.60
CA LEU A 291 -8.98 -5.06 -26.37
C LEU A 291 -8.47 -3.63 -26.20
N LEU A 292 -8.21 -3.21 -24.97
CA LEU A 292 -7.64 -1.88 -24.68
C LEU A 292 -6.24 -1.71 -25.28
N ALA A 293 -5.41 -2.75 -25.23
CA ALA A 293 -4.08 -2.72 -25.84
C ALA A 293 -4.16 -2.56 -27.37
N VAL A 294 -5.00 -3.34 -28.03
CA VAL A 294 -5.19 -3.28 -29.49
C VAL A 294 -5.73 -1.93 -29.95
N ILE A 295 -6.63 -1.32 -29.19
CA ILE A 295 -7.26 -0.03 -29.55
C ILE A 295 -6.45 1.16 -29.02
N GLY A 296 -6.03 1.09 -27.75
CA GLY A 296 -5.43 2.20 -27.04
C GLY A 296 -3.99 2.48 -27.45
N LEU A 297 -3.14 1.45 -27.48
CA LEU A 297 -1.71 1.60 -27.75
C LEU A 297 -1.40 2.20 -29.14
N PRO A 298 -2.05 1.79 -30.25
CA PRO A 298 -1.82 2.43 -31.55
C PRO A 298 -2.20 3.91 -31.57
N LEU A 299 -3.25 4.29 -30.83
CA LEU A 299 -3.67 5.69 -30.74
C LEU A 299 -2.68 6.51 -29.88
N ILE A 300 -2.19 5.95 -28.78
CA ILE A 300 -1.13 6.56 -27.96
C ILE A 300 0.12 6.76 -28.83
N ALA A 301 0.59 5.72 -29.51
CA ALA A 301 1.77 5.78 -30.39
C ALA A 301 1.58 6.83 -31.51
N ARG A 302 0.38 6.90 -32.08
CA ARG A 302 0.03 7.92 -33.08
C ARG A 302 0.08 9.33 -32.50
N GLY A 303 -0.42 9.50 -31.26
CA GLY A 303 -0.39 10.77 -30.52
C GLY A 303 1.02 11.21 -30.20
N VAL A 304 1.85 10.30 -29.68
CA VAL A 304 3.31 10.55 -29.45
C VAL A 304 3.96 11.02 -30.75
N GLY A 305 3.77 10.28 -31.86
CA GLY A 305 4.35 10.61 -33.16
C GLY A 305 3.83 11.92 -33.75
N ASP A 306 2.57 12.31 -33.53
CA ASP A 306 2.03 13.60 -33.95
C ASP A 306 2.63 14.75 -33.13
N TRP A 307 2.73 14.56 -31.82
CA TRP A 307 3.27 15.55 -30.91
C TRP A 307 4.78 15.76 -31.11
N THR A 308 5.57 14.69 -31.15
CA THR A 308 7.02 14.77 -31.38
C THR A 308 7.39 15.40 -32.73
N ARG A 309 6.55 15.19 -33.77
CA ARG A 309 6.77 15.88 -35.07
C ARG A 309 6.44 17.36 -35.03
N LYS A 310 5.40 17.77 -34.29
CA LYS A 310 4.97 19.17 -34.20
C LYS A 310 5.76 19.99 -33.20
N GLN A 311 6.20 19.37 -32.14
CA GLN A 311 6.86 19.99 -30.98
C GLN A 311 7.92 19.01 -30.43
N PRO A 312 9.04 18.81 -31.16
CA PRO A 312 9.98 17.74 -30.84
C PRO A 312 10.59 17.88 -29.44
N GLU A 313 10.93 19.09 -29.01
CA GLU A 313 11.55 19.29 -27.70
C GLU A 313 10.63 18.84 -26.55
N LEU A 314 9.35 19.19 -26.64
CA LEU A 314 8.36 18.85 -25.62
C LEU A 314 7.95 17.40 -25.70
N GLY A 315 7.74 16.87 -26.92
CA GLY A 315 7.37 15.48 -27.12
C GLY A 315 8.44 14.52 -26.57
N TRP A 316 9.69 14.76 -26.91
CA TRP A 316 10.81 13.95 -26.41
C TRP A 316 11.07 14.11 -24.92
N SER A 317 10.90 15.31 -24.35
CA SER A 317 11.11 15.51 -22.90
C SER A 317 10.02 14.83 -22.06
N LEU A 318 8.76 14.81 -22.50
CA LEU A 318 7.71 14.03 -21.83
C LEU A 318 7.90 12.51 -21.99
N ALA A 319 8.35 12.06 -23.17
CA ALA A 319 8.69 10.64 -23.36
C ALA A 319 9.88 10.23 -22.47
N ALA A 320 10.89 11.08 -22.33
CA ALA A 320 12.00 10.86 -21.41
C ALA A 320 11.55 10.83 -19.95
N GLY A 321 10.64 11.72 -19.55
CA GLY A 321 10.04 11.72 -18.21
C GLY A 321 9.26 10.45 -17.92
N ALA A 322 8.44 9.99 -18.86
CA ALA A 322 7.72 8.73 -18.76
C ALA A 322 8.68 7.53 -18.61
N ALA A 323 9.73 7.48 -19.44
CA ALA A 323 10.74 6.42 -19.36
C ALA A 323 11.52 6.45 -18.03
N LEU A 324 11.89 7.64 -17.55
CA LEU A 324 12.59 7.82 -16.29
C LEU A 324 11.74 7.38 -15.09
N LEU A 325 10.45 7.71 -15.10
CA LEU A 325 9.52 7.27 -14.07
C LEU A 325 9.34 5.73 -14.09
N CYS A 326 9.15 5.14 -15.27
CA CYS A 326 9.06 3.68 -15.41
C CYS A 326 10.32 2.99 -14.89
N PHE A 327 11.50 3.47 -15.29
CA PHE A 327 12.78 2.93 -14.84
C PHE A 327 12.89 3.01 -13.30
N TRP A 328 12.56 4.17 -12.71
CA TRP A 328 12.61 4.37 -11.27
C TRP A 328 11.69 3.40 -10.52
N VAL A 329 10.43 3.26 -10.95
CA VAL A 329 9.47 2.36 -10.30
C VAL A 329 9.90 0.90 -10.38
N LEU A 330 10.46 0.48 -11.53
CA LEU A 330 10.94 -0.89 -11.72
C LEU A 330 12.23 -1.16 -10.92
N GLN A 331 13.02 -0.13 -10.62
CA GLN A 331 14.22 -0.23 -9.78
C GLN A 331 13.94 -0.20 -8.28
N TRP A 332 12.74 0.16 -7.89
CA TRP A 332 12.39 0.27 -6.48
C TRP A 332 12.18 -1.12 -5.87
N GLY A 333 12.78 -1.37 -4.70
CA GLY A 333 12.63 -2.61 -3.96
C GLY A 333 11.18 -2.92 -3.57
N GLU A 334 10.95 -4.10 -3.05
CA GLU A 334 9.60 -4.57 -2.73
C GLU A 334 8.85 -3.61 -1.82
N THR A 335 7.82 -2.97 -2.40
CA THR A 335 6.73 -2.32 -1.69
C THR A 335 5.42 -2.86 -2.23
N SER A 336 4.40 -2.92 -1.39
CA SER A 336 3.14 -3.61 -1.70
C SER A 336 2.29 -2.95 -2.79
N ASP A 337 2.52 -1.67 -3.11
CA ASP A 337 1.60 -0.91 -3.98
C ASP A 337 2.33 0.02 -4.99
N LEU A 338 3.27 -0.52 -5.77
CA LEU A 338 4.05 0.26 -6.74
C LEU A 338 3.24 0.87 -7.89
N LYS A 339 2.06 0.33 -8.19
CA LYS A 339 1.20 0.85 -9.27
C LYS A 339 0.78 2.31 -9.06
N VAL A 340 0.74 2.78 -7.83
CA VAL A 340 0.32 4.15 -7.49
C VAL A 340 1.30 5.21 -8.01
N PHE A 341 2.56 4.87 -8.19
CA PHE A 341 3.57 5.79 -8.73
C PHE A 341 3.39 6.09 -10.23
N PHE A 342 2.54 5.32 -10.93
CA PHE A 342 2.29 5.53 -12.36
C PHE A 342 1.23 6.58 -12.68
N HIS A 343 0.59 7.25 -11.71
CA HIS A 343 -0.39 8.31 -11.97
C HIS A 343 0.08 9.35 -13.00
N PRO A 344 1.30 9.93 -12.91
CA PRO A 344 1.78 10.88 -13.90
C PRO A 344 1.88 10.30 -15.30
N LEU A 345 2.21 9.00 -15.42
CA LEU A 345 2.24 8.32 -16.71
C LEU A 345 0.84 8.18 -17.29
N GLY A 346 -0.16 7.89 -16.44
CA GLY A 346 -1.57 7.83 -16.85
C GLY A 346 -2.07 9.14 -17.46
N GLU A 347 -1.72 10.28 -16.86
CA GLU A 347 -2.07 11.60 -17.40
C GLU A 347 -1.40 11.88 -18.75
N ILE A 348 -0.09 11.63 -18.84
CA ILE A 348 0.67 11.82 -20.09
C ILE A 348 0.12 10.90 -21.19
N ALA A 349 -0.15 9.63 -20.89
CA ALA A 349 -0.72 8.65 -21.82
C ALA A 349 -2.12 9.08 -22.31
N ALA A 350 -2.96 9.60 -21.41
CA ALA A 350 -4.27 10.12 -21.76
C ALA A 350 -4.19 11.33 -22.72
N LEU A 351 -3.22 12.22 -22.50
CA LEU A 351 -2.98 13.34 -23.43
C LEU A 351 -2.51 12.85 -24.81
N TRP A 352 -1.61 11.87 -24.86
CA TRP A 352 -1.19 11.25 -26.13
C TRP A 352 -2.35 10.55 -26.82
N TRP A 353 -3.20 9.86 -26.05
CA TRP A 353 -4.40 9.21 -26.59
C TRP A 353 -5.39 10.24 -27.16
N ALA A 354 -5.62 11.37 -26.48
CA ALA A 354 -6.44 12.47 -27.03
C ALA A 354 -5.89 13.00 -28.37
N ALA A 355 -4.57 13.20 -28.46
CA ALA A 355 -3.92 13.62 -29.69
C ALA A 355 -4.09 12.60 -30.82
N GLY A 356 -3.96 11.29 -30.49
CA GLY A 356 -4.20 10.18 -31.43
C GLY A 356 -5.64 10.13 -31.94
N LEU A 357 -6.63 10.27 -31.04
CA LEU A 357 -8.05 10.38 -31.41
C LEU A 357 -8.30 11.58 -32.33
N GLY A 358 -7.64 12.71 -32.05
CA GLY A 358 -7.70 13.88 -32.91
C GLY A 358 -7.13 13.62 -34.30
N CYS A 359 -6.03 12.87 -34.42
CA CYS A 359 -5.48 12.43 -35.72
C CYS A 359 -6.46 11.52 -36.46
N LEU A 360 -7.06 10.57 -35.76
CA LEU A 360 -8.06 9.66 -36.36
C LEU A 360 -9.30 10.44 -36.84
N ALA A 361 -9.80 11.37 -36.02
CA ALA A 361 -10.94 12.22 -36.39
C ALA A 361 -10.66 13.02 -37.67
N ARG A 362 -9.48 13.61 -37.82
CA ARG A 362 -9.05 14.33 -39.02
C ARG A 362 -8.96 13.40 -40.26
N ALA A 363 -8.45 12.19 -40.06
CA ALA A 363 -8.35 11.22 -41.17
C ALA A 363 -9.72 10.76 -41.66
N LEU A 364 -10.67 10.48 -40.75
CA LEU A 364 -12.03 10.04 -41.09
C LEU A 364 -12.89 11.17 -41.66
N SER A 365 -12.71 12.39 -41.24
CA SER A 365 -13.41 13.55 -41.78
C SER A 365 -13.15 13.74 -43.28
N LYS A 366 -11.98 13.32 -43.80
CA LYS A 366 -11.65 13.30 -45.23
C LYS A 366 -12.43 12.22 -46.02
N ARG A 367 -12.95 11.19 -45.33
CA ARG A 367 -13.64 10.03 -45.93
C ARG A 367 -15.17 10.09 -45.87
N LYS A 368 -15.80 11.23 -45.57
CA LYS A 368 -17.25 11.41 -45.35
C LYS A 368 -17.89 10.56 -44.24
N THR A 369 -17.08 9.79 -43.46
CA THR A 369 -17.60 8.93 -42.37
C THR A 369 -17.90 9.72 -41.08
N GLY A 370 -17.61 11.01 -41.08
CA GLY A 370 -17.89 11.88 -39.95
C GLY A 370 -17.04 11.59 -38.70
N LYS A 371 -17.44 12.17 -37.56
CA LYS A 371 -16.74 12.03 -36.27
C LYS A 371 -17.30 10.88 -35.40
N THR A 372 -18.42 10.29 -35.81
CA THR A 372 -19.16 9.24 -35.07
C THR A 372 -18.29 8.04 -34.68
N PRO A 373 -17.41 7.47 -35.56
CA PRO A 373 -16.58 6.33 -35.17
C PRO A 373 -15.57 6.66 -34.05
N VAL A 374 -15.06 7.89 -34.00
CA VAL A 374 -14.11 8.32 -32.95
C VAL A 374 -14.81 8.43 -31.61
N VAL A 375 -16.03 8.97 -31.60
CA VAL A 375 -16.88 9.06 -30.41
C VAL A 375 -17.24 7.67 -29.92
N ALA A 376 -17.72 6.80 -30.80
CA ALA A 376 -18.07 5.43 -30.46
C ALA A 376 -16.88 4.65 -29.86
N LEU A 377 -15.71 4.73 -30.49
CA LEU A 377 -14.50 4.09 -30.04
C LEU A 377 -14.09 4.58 -28.64
N GLY A 378 -14.12 5.89 -28.41
CA GLY A 378 -13.79 6.46 -27.11
C GLY A 378 -14.79 6.09 -26.03
N LEU A 379 -16.08 6.06 -26.33
CA LEU A 379 -17.12 5.60 -25.40
C LEU A 379 -16.96 4.10 -25.06
N VAL A 380 -16.60 3.27 -26.04
CA VAL A 380 -16.29 1.86 -25.81
C VAL A 380 -15.13 1.73 -24.83
N VAL A 381 -14.02 2.46 -25.03
CA VAL A 381 -12.87 2.44 -24.12
C VAL A 381 -13.28 2.88 -22.71
N CYS A 382 -13.97 4.00 -22.57
CA CYS A 382 -14.43 4.47 -21.26
C CYS A 382 -15.42 3.49 -20.61
N GLY A 383 -16.33 2.89 -21.38
CA GLY A 383 -17.26 1.88 -20.88
C GLY A 383 -16.55 0.61 -20.41
N VAL A 384 -15.54 0.16 -21.16
CA VAL A 384 -14.71 -0.99 -20.76
C VAL A 384 -13.93 -0.70 -19.48
N LEU A 385 -13.36 0.51 -19.34
CA LEU A 385 -12.67 0.92 -18.12
C LEU A 385 -13.64 1.00 -16.92
N LEU A 386 -14.83 1.58 -17.13
CA LEU A 386 -15.85 1.70 -16.10
C LEU A 386 -16.31 0.32 -15.60
N VAL A 387 -16.77 -0.53 -16.51
CA VAL A 387 -17.33 -1.84 -16.16
C VAL A 387 -16.23 -2.80 -15.67
N GLY A 388 -15.09 -2.81 -16.35
CA GLY A 388 -13.99 -3.72 -16.03
C GLY A 388 -13.25 -3.40 -14.72
N ASN A 389 -13.30 -2.15 -14.27
CA ASN A 389 -12.66 -1.73 -13.02
C ASN A 389 -13.63 -1.57 -11.84
N TRP A 390 -14.95 -1.53 -12.08
CA TRP A 390 -15.93 -1.26 -11.02
C TRP A 390 -15.75 -2.17 -9.82
N GLY A 391 -15.84 -3.47 -9.99
CA GLY A 391 -15.76 -4.43 -8.87
C GLY A 391 -14.39 -4.48 -8.15
N ARG A 392 -13.33 -3.92 -8.78
CA ARG A 392 -12.01 -3.80 -8.14
C ARG A 392 -11.83 -2.49 -7.39
N ALA A 393 -12.47 -1.44 -7.86
CA ALA A 393 -12.34 -0.08 -7.34
C ALA A 393 -13.45 0.26 -6.32
N ASP A 394 -14.56 -0.49 -6.32
CA ASP A 394 -15.65 -0.29 -5.39
C ASP A 394 -15.23 -0.67 -3.96
N GLN A 395 -15.22 0.31 -3.09
CA GLN A 395 -14.88 0.20 -1.67
C GLN A 395 -16.03 0.70 -0.79
N SER A 396 -17.22 0.92 -1.35
CA SER A 396 -18.36 1.55 -0.66
C SER A 396 -18.89 0.75 0.52
N ASP A 397 -18.60 -0.56 0.57
CA ASP A 397 -19.09 -1.49 1.60
C ASP A 397 -17.94 -2.06 2.45
N LEU A 398 -16.74 -1.46 2.36
CA LEU A 398 -15.52 -2.02 2.92
C LEU A 398 -15.32 -1.58 4.39
N TRP A 399 -16.15 -2.13 5.28
CA TRP A 399 -16.03 -1.95 6.73
C TRP A 399 -15.13 -3.00 7.39
N GLN A 400 -14.89 -4.14 6.73
CA GLN A 400 -14.26 -5.34 7.30
C GLN A 400 -12.88 -5.06 7.92
N HIS A 401 -12.09 -4.20 7.31
CA HIS A 401 -10.76 -3.87 7.83
C HIS A 401 -10.84 -3.14 9.17
N ARG A 402 -11.63 -2.07 9.23
CA ARG A 402 -11.87 -1.32 10.45
C ARG A 402 -12.47 -2.20 11.55
N ASP A 403 -13.48 -2.99 11.21
CA ASP A 403 -14.21 -3.81 12.18
C ASP A 403 -13.35 -4.95 12.74
N ARG A 404 -12.50 -5.56 11.91
CA ARG A 404 -11.52 -6.56 12.37
C ARG A 404 -10.59 -5.99 13.45
N TRP A 405 -9.99 -4.83 13.19
CA TRP A 405 -9.05 -4.23 14.14
C TRP A 405 -9.75 -3.65 15.37
N ALA A 406 -10.97 -3.14 15.23
CA ALA A 406 -11.77 -2.71 16.36
C ALA A 406 -12.17 -3.90 17.26
N ALA A 407 -12.57 -5.02 16.69
CA ALA A 407 -12.87 -6.26 17.43
C ALA A 407 -11.60 -6.73 18.18
N MET A 408 -10.46 -6.81 17.49
CA MET A 408 -9.18 -7.20 18.11
C MET A 408 -8.82 -6.30 19.29
N LEU A 409 -8.88 -4.97 19.14
CA LEU A 409 -8.59 -4.05 20.23
C LEU A 409 -9.56 -4.24 21.41
N SER A 410 -10.81 -4.59 21.14
CA SER A 410 -11.83 -4.83 22.18
C SER A 410 -11.57 -6.10 23.00
N GLU A 411 -10.82 -7.05 22.47
CA GLU A 411 -10.40 -8.28 23.17
C GLU A 411 -9.26 -8.04 24.18
N LEU A 412 -8.54 -6.91 24.08
CA LEU A 412 -7.42 -6.60 24.95
C LEU A 412 -7.91 -6.25 26.37
N GLU A 413 -7.17 -6.67 27.38
CA GLU A 413 -7.40 -6.27 28.77
C GLU A 413 -7.17 -4.76 28.95
N PRO A 414 -7.74 -4.14 30.01
CA PRO A 414 -7.46 -2.74 30.33
C PRO A 414 -5.96 -2.47 30.47
N ASP A 415 -5.52 -1.28 30.06
CA ASP A 415 -4.12 -0.81 30.14
C ASP A 415 -3.09 -1.71 29.44
N ALA A 416 -3.54 -2.55 28.50
CA ALA A 416 -2.68 -3.49 27.79
C ALA A 416 -1.61 -2.78 26.93
N ILE A 417 -0.50 -3.50 26.70
CA ILE A 417 0.50 -3.16 25.71
C ILE A 417 0.25 -4.04 24.48
N PHE A 418 0.00 -3.42 23.33
CA PHE A 418 -0.14 -4.09 22.05
C PHE A 418 1.08 -3.86 21.18
N ILE A 419 1.81 -4.92 20.85
CA ILE A 419 3.03 -4.88 20.04
C ILE A 419 2.70 -5.29 18.61
N SER A 420 3.02 -4.43 17.65
CA SER A 420 2.81 -4.65 16.22
C SER A 420 4.09 -4.41 15.42
N ASP A 421 4.46 -5.36 14.59
CA ASP A 421 5.61 -5.29 13.67
C ASP A 421 5.20 -5.04 12.21
N ASN A 422 3.90 -4.82 11.99
CA ASN A 422 3.30 -4.56 10.69
C ASN A 422 2.58 -3.20 10.71
N ASP A 423 2.70 -2.46 9.60
CA ASP A 423 2.09 -1.14 9.46
C ASP A 423 0.55 -1.21 9.41
N VAL A 424 -0.03 -2.24 8.79
CA VAL A 424 -1.49 -2.38 8.65
C VAL A 424 -2.23 -2.34 9.99
N PRO A 425 -1.98 -3.23 10.96
CA PRO A 425 -2.61 -3.16 12.28
C PRO A 425 -2.18 -1.93 13.09
N SER A 426 -0.93 -1.48 12.91
CA SER A 426 -0.44 -0.27 13.58
C SER A 426 -1.23 0.97 13.16
N PHE A 427 -1.43 1.17 11.86
CA PHE A 427 -2.11 2.34 11.34
C PHE A 427 -3.62 2.28 11.58
N ALA A 428 -4.21 1.09 11.51
CA ALA A 428 -5.61 0.90 11.92
C ALA A 428 -5.81 1.22 13.41
N THR A 429 -4.93 0.75 14.29
CA THR A 429 -4.96 1.08 15.73
C THR A 429 -4.79 2.58 15.97
N MET A 430 -3.84 3.23 15.28
CA MET A 430 -3.66 4.69 15.39
C MET A 430 -4.94 5.43 14.99
N TYR A 431 -5.62 5.03 13.92
CA TYR A 431 -6.89 5.62 13.51
C TYR A 431 -7.98 5.40 14.57
N LEU A 432 -8.16 4.17 15.02
CA LEU A 432 -9.19 3.82 16.01
C LEU A 432 -9.00 4.57 17.32
N GLN A 433 -7.77 4.70 17.80
CA GLN A 433 -7.47 5.43 19.04
C GLN A 433 -7.54 6.94 18.88
N THR A 434 -7.02 7.49 17.78
CA THR A 434 -6.89 8.95 17.62
C THR A 434 -8.17 9.60 17.11
N VAL A 435 -8.93 8.90 16.25
CA VAL A 435 -10.11 9.47 15.56
C VAL A 435 -11.42 8.97 16.15
N GLU A 436 -11.48 7.67 16.48
CA GLU A 436 -12.69 7.05 17.04
C GLU A 436 -12.65 6.94 18.58
N GLU A 437 -11.54 7.34 19.20
CA GLU A 437 -11.31 7.28 20.66
C GLU A 437 -11.55 5.86 21.25
N LEU A 438 -11.34 4.82 20.42
CA LEU A 438 -11.51 3.44 20.81
C LEU A 438 -10.26 2.92 21.53
N ARG A 439 -10.44 2.47 22.79
CA ARG A 439 -9.37 1.87 23.63
C ARG A 439 -8.12 2.76 23.72
N PRO A 440 -8.23 4.03 24.12
CA PRO A 440 -7.11 4.93 24.35
C PRO A 440 -6.22 4.50 25.52
N ASP A 441 -6.70 3.58 26.37
CA ASP A 441 -5.96 2.94 27.46
C ASP A 441 -4.86 1.99 26.94
N VAL A 442 -5.02 1.41 25.75
CA VAL A 442 -4.06 0.46 25.19
C VAL A 442 -2.84 1.20 24.63
N THR A 443 -1.65 0.81 25.06
CA THR A 443 -0.41 1.35 24.52
C THR A 443 0.04 0.57 23.29
N LEU A 444 -0.04 1.18 22.11
CA LEU A 444 0.51 0.62 20.88
C LEU A 444 2.04 0.77 20.86
N ILE A 445 2.77 -0.33 20.71
CA ILE A 445 4.21 -0.33 20.44
C ILE A 445 4.47 -0.87 19.04
N ARG A 446 4.97 0.01 18.16
CA ARG A 446 5.35 -0.34 16.79
C ARG A 446 6.81 -0.79 16.75
N VAL A 447 7.08 -1.99 16.24
CA VAL A 447 8.42 -2.57 16.22
C VAL A 447 9.33 -1.89 15.19
N VAL A 448 8.78 -1.52 14.03
CA VAL A 448 9.56 -0.94 12.92
C VAL A 448 10.36 0.31 13.34
N PRO A 449 9.80 1.30 14.06
CA PRO A 449 10.55 2.49 14.48
C PRO A 449 11.33 2.31 15.79
N LEU A 450 11.27 1.18 16.51
CA LEU A 450 11.97 0.96 17.79
C LEU A 450 13.49 1.25 17.75
N PRO A 451 14.23 1.01 16.64
CA PRO A 451 15.65 1.37 16.60
C PRO A 451 15.92 2.87 16.73
N THR A 452 14.88 3.72 16.76
CA THR A 452 15.04 5.17 16.76
C THR A 452 14.67 5.79 18.12
N ASP A 453 15.54 6.66 18.63
CA ASP A 453 15.32 7.35 19.91
C ASP A 453 14.06 8.23 19.90
N TRP A 454 13.72 8.81 18.74
CA TRP A 454 12.53 9.66 18.64
C TRP A 454 11.26 8.88 18.96
N TYR A 455 11.16 7.64 18.47
CA TYR A 455 9.95 6.83 18.71
C TYR A 455 9.83 6.38 20.17
N ILE A 456 10.92 5.93 20.77
CA ILE A 456 10.92 5.61 22.20
C ILE A 456 10.51 6.84 23.03
N GLY A 457 10.92 8.03 22.60
CA GLY A 457 10.52 9.30 23.21
C GLY A 457 9.02 9.59 23.18
N THR A 458 8.26 9.06 22.22
CA THR A 458 6.79 9.23 22.13
C THR A 458 6.01 8.27 23.04
N LEU A 459 6.64 7.21 23.54
CA LEU A 459 5.98 6.24 24.43
C LEU A 459 5.75 6.84 25.82
N PRO A 460 4.81 6.30 26.62
CA PRO A 460 4.62 6.67 28.02
C PRO A 460 5.94 6.60 28.81
N ALA A 461 6.21 7.60 29.63
CA ALA A 461 7.49 7.77 30.30
C ALA A 461 7.93 6.53 31.10
N GLU A 462 6.99 5.87 31.75
CA GLU A 462 7.19 4.67 32.57
C GLU A 462 7.60 3.43 31.75
N LEU A 463 7.30 3.41 30.43
CA LEU A 463 7.66 2.30 29.57
C LEU A 463 8.98 2.49 28.83
N ARG A 464 9.47 3.73 28.68
CA ARG A 464 10.62 4.06 27.82
C ARG A 464 11.86 3.26 28.13
N GLU A 465 12.20 3.14 29.41
CA GLU A 465 13.40 2.42 29.83
C GLU A 465 13.25 0.91 29.63
N ALA A 466 12.11 0.33 30.00
CA ALA A 466 11.81 -1.08 29.79
C ALA A 466 11.87 -1.45 28.31
N VAL A 467 11.29 -0.60 27.43
CA VAL A 467 11.31 -0.78 25.96
C VAL A 467 12.74 -0.70 25.45
N ARG A 468 13.53 0.32 25.84
CA ARG A 468 14.91 0.51 25.38
C ARG A 468 15.79 -0.67 25.75
N GLN A 469 15.74 -1.11 27.00
CA GLN A 469 16.53 -2.25 27.47
C GLN A 469 16.11 -3.56 26.80
N SER A 470 14.81 -3.78 26.62
CA SER A 470 14.30 -4.99 25.94
C SER A 470 14.75 -5.03 24.50
N TRP A 471 14.69 -3.91 23.79
CA TRP A 471 15.12 -3.81 22.39
C TRP A 471 16.63 -4.00 22.25
N ALA A 472 17.44 -3.32 23.06
CA ALA A 472 18.90 -3.47 23.06
C ALA A 472 19.33 -4.90 23.31
N GLN A 473 18.65 -5.61 24.20
CA GLN A 473 18.96 -7.03 24.47
C GLN A 473 18.66 -7.91 23.26
N THR A 474 17.65 -7.61 22.43
CA THR A 474 17.42 -8.37 21.19
C THR A 474 18.56 -8.19 20.20
N GLU A 475 19.15 -7.01 20.10
CA GLU A 475 20.30 -6.73 19.21
C GLU A 475 21.55 -7.49 19.61
N LEU A 476 21.79 -7.63 20.90
CA LEU A 476 22.92 -8.39 21.42
C LEU A 476 22.73 -9.90 21.25
N THR A 477 21.48 -10.37 21.28
CA THR A 477 21.15 -11.80 21.25
C THR A 477 21.05 -12.34 19.81
N LEU A 478 20.62 -11.51 18.86
CA LEU A 478 20.38 -11.90 17.46
C LEU A 478 21.45 -11.29 16.53
N ALA A 479 22.51 -12.04 16.27
CA ALA A 479 23.63 -11.60 15.42
C ALA A 479 23.21 -11.24 13.96
N ASP A 480 22.05 -11.68 13.49
CA ASP A 480 21.50 -11.37 12.17
C ASP A 480 20.03 -10.89 12.26
N ALA A 481 19.86 -9.73 12.90
CA ALA A 481 18.54 -9.16 13.19
C ALA A 481 17.64 -8.90 11.98
N ASN A 482 18.21 -8.71 10.77
CA ASN A 482 17.44 -8.47 9.55
C ASN A 482 16.88 -9.76 8.96
N ARG A 483 17.49 -10.90 9.24
CA ARG A 483 17.05 -12.21 8.75
C ARG A 483 15.88 -12.78 9.55
N TYR A 484 15.74 -12.38 10.83
CA TYR A 484 14.81 -12.94 11.80
C TYR A 484 13.88 -11.88 12.41
N LYS A 485 13.22 -11.13 11.56
CA LYS A 485 12.35 -10.00 11.99
C LYS A 485 11.27 -10.44 13.00
N TRP A 486 10.68 -11.60 12.77
CA TRP A 486 9.59 -12.12 13.59
C TRP A 486 10.07 -12.62 14.95
N GLU A 487 11.18 -13.34 14.95
CA GLU A 487 11.82 -13.84 16.16
C GLU A 487 12.27 -12.69 17.04
N ARG A 488 12.76 -11.62 16.44
CA ARG A 488 13.14 -10.42 17.16
C ARG A 488 11.96 -9.77 17.84
N THR A 489 10.81 -9.70 17.17
CA THR A 489 9.57 -9.17 17.74
C THR A 489 9.09 -10.02 18.92
N ALA A 490 9.11 -11.33 18.80
CA ALA A 490 8.74 -12.24 19.87
C ALA A 490 9.69 -12.15 21.08
N LEU A 491 10.99 -12.13 20.84
CA LEU A 491 11.99 -11.95 21.89
C LEU A 491 11.82 -10.59 22.58
N PHE A 492 11.60 -9.54 21.82
CA PHE A 492 11.31 -8.21 22.37
C PHE A 492 10.07 -8.23 23.27
N ALA A 493 8.97 -8.80 22.78
CA ALA A 493 7.73 -8.90 23.54
C ALA A 493 7.90 -9.68 24.85
N TYR A 494 8.60 -10.81 24.79
CA TYR A 494 8.95 -11.60 25.97
C TYR A 494 9.78 -10.82 26.99
N LEU A 495 10.86 -10.16 26.53
CA LEU A 495 11.72 -9.38 27.39
C LEU A 495 10.99 -8.18 28.00
N LEU A 496 10.12 -7.54 27.22
CA LEU A 496 9.28 -6.45 27.71
C LEU A 496 8.28 -6.93 28.75
N ALA A 497 7.54 -8.01 28.45
CA ALA A 497 6.59 -8.58 29.39
C ALA A 497 7.24 -9.01 30.72
N LYS A 498 8.46 -9.58 30.64
CA LYS A 498 9.25 -9.91 31.84
C LYS A 498 9.63 -8.69 32.68
N ARG A 499 9.83 -7.52 32.05
CA ARG A 499 10.19 -6.27 32.74
C ARG A 499 8.98 -5.52 33.30
N VAL A 500 7.89 -5.47 32.57
CA VAL A 500 6.67 -4.78 33.05
C VAL A 500 5.91 -5.65 34.06
N GLY A 501 6.18 -6.97 34.09
CA GLY A 501 5.53 -7.90 35.01
C GLY A 501 4.02 -8.00 34.79
N GLU A 502 3.30 -8.34 35.84
CA GLU A 502 1.83 -8.48 35.79
C GLU A 502 1.10 -7.14 35.80
N SER A 503 1.81 -6.02 35.96
CA SER A 503 1.19 -4.70 36.05
C SER A 503 0.52 -4.26 34.75
N ARG A 504 0.99 -4.76 33.59
CA ARG A 504 0.43 -4.45 32.27
C ARG A 504 0.44 -5.68 31.35
N PRO A 505 -0.74 -6.15 30.92
CA PRO A 505 -0.84 -7.26 29.98
C PRO A 505 -0.16 -6.93 28.65
N VAL A 506 0.64 -7.86 28.10
CA VAL A 506 1.36 -7.68 26.84
C VAL A 506 0.77 -8.62 25.79
N TYR A 507 0.48 -8.06 24.63
CA TYR A 507 -0.08 -8.75 23.48
C TYR A 507 0.75 -8.52 22.23
N VAL A 508 0.81 -9.51 21.36
CA VAL A 508 1.43 -9.44 20.04
C VAL A 508 0.47 -10.00 19.00
N LEU A 509 0.63 -9.57 17.74
CA LEU A 509 -0.09 -10.19 16.64
C LEU A 509 0.36 -11.64 16.46
N HIS A 510 -0.60 -12.49 16.16
CA HIS A 510 -0.35 -13.87 15.75
C HIS A 510 0.27 -13.87 14.33
N GLY A 511 1.61 -13.85 14.31
CA GLY A 511 2.37 -14.29 13.16
C GLY A 511 2.92 -15.70 13.46
N PRO A 512 3.95 -16.20 12.81
CA PRO A 512 4.67 -17.40 13.22
C PRO A 512 5.45 -17.20 14.55
N LEU A 513 4.79 -16.58 15.54
CA LEU A 513 5.34 -16.03 16.78
C LEU A 513 5.26 -16.98 17.97
N SER A 514 5.00 -18.26 17.75
CA SER A 514 5.16 -19.25 18.81
C SER A 514 6.66 -19.56 19.03
N VAL A 515 7.40 -18.57 19.49
CA VAL A 515 8.77 -18.79 19.92
C VAL A 515 8.72 -19.43 21.32
N ALA A 516 9.18 -20.67 21.46
CA ALA A 516 9.37 -21.27 22.78
C ALA A 516 10.55 -20.54 23.47
N LEU A 517 10.25 -19.77 24.51
CA LEU A 517 11.25 -19.07 25.32
C LEU A 517 11.34 -19.77 26.69
N PRO A 518 12.50 -19.82 27.31
CA PRO A 518 12.69 -20.56 28.56
C PRO A 518 11.96 -19.85 29.71
N GLY A 519 10.95 -20.50 30.26
CA GLY A 519 10.21 -20.01 31.43
C GLY A 519 9.21 -18.87 31.14
N PRO A 520 8.56 -18.35 32.21
CA PRO A 520 7.55 -17.31 32.08
C PRO A 520 8.16 -15.97 31.62
N PRO A 521 7.37 -15.10 30.93
CA PRO A 521 5.97 -15.32 30.56
C PRO A 521 5.79 -16.25 29.34
N TYR A 522 4.64 -16.90 29.26
CA TYR A 522 4.28 -17.84 28.19
C TYR A 522 3.39 -17.18 27.14
N PHE A 523 3.58 -17.57 25.87
CA PHE A 523 2.70 -17.13 24.78
C PHE A 523 1.42 -17.94 24.80
N VAL A 524 0.27 -17.27 24.90
CA VAL A 524 -1.07 -17.88 24.95
C VAL A 524 -1.93 -17.27 23.85
N GLY A 525 -2.44 -18.09 22.94
CA GLY A 525 -3.35 -17.62 21.90
C GLY A 525 -4.65 -17.07 22.53
N VAL A 526 -5.02 -15.86 22.13
CA VAL A 526 -6.27 -15.21 22.56
C VAL A 526 -7.31 -15.26 21.44
N SER A 527 -6.90 -14.92 20.21
CA SER A 527 -7.72 -15.03 19.02
C SER A 527 -6.92 -15.47 17.80
N GLU A 528 -7.57 -15.55 16.63
CA GLU A 528 -6.88 -15.87 15.37
C GLU A 528 -5.73 -14.91 15.09
N ASP A 529 -5.85 -13.66 15.52
CA ASP A 529 -4.88 -12.61 15.26
C ASP A 529 -4.02 -12.23 16.48
N LEU A 530 -4.33 -12.73 17.69
CA LEU A 530 -3.79 -12.17 18.92
C LEU A 530 -3.23 -13.23 19.87
N VAL A 531 -2.03 -12.96 20.37
CA VAL A 531 -1.34 -13.77 21.37
C VAL A 531 -1.02 -12.91 22.60
N ALA A 532 -1.38 -13.37 23.79
CA ALA A 532 -1.01 -12.77 25.07
C ALA A 532 0.25 -13.39 25.64
N LEU A 533 1.03 -12.60 26.39
CA LEU A 533 2.11 -13.12 27.24
C LEU A 533 1.62 -13.21 28.67
N ARG A 534 1.58 -14.42 29.24
CA ARG A 534 1.04 -14.70 30.56
C ARG A 534 2.13 -15.23 31.52
N PRO A 535 2.11 -14.84 32.82
CA PRO A 535 3.08 -15.32 33.81
C PRO A 535 2.89 -16.81 34.12
N GLU A 536 1.66 -17.28 34.03
CA GLU A 536 1.31 -18.68 34.28
C GLU A 536 1.13 -19.44 32.98
N ARG A 537 1.45 -20.73 33.01
CA ARG A 537 1.11 -21.64 31.91
C ARG A 537 -0.41 -21.78 31.80
N PRO A 538 -0.97 -21.84 30.56
CA PRO A 538 -2.39 -22.14 30.42
C PRO A 538 -2.74 -23.49 31.07
N GLY A 539 -3.60 -23.45 32.07
CA GLY A 539 -4.36 -24.54 32.63
C GLY A 539 -3.64 -25.73 33.29
N PRO A 540 -4.36 -26.53 34.09
CA PRO A 540 -3.87 -27.80 34.65
C PRO A 540 -3.64 -28.83 33.53
N ALA A 541 -2.92 -29.93 33.86
CA ALA A 541 -2.68 -31.06 32.96
C ALA A 541 -3.92 -31.43 32.17
N LEU A 542 -3.82 -31.38 30.84
CA LEU A 542 -4.94 -31.68 29.95
C LEU A 542 -5.27 -33.15 30.06
N GLY A 543 -6.56 -33.48 30.33
CA GLY A 543 -6.98 -34.78 30.76
C GLY A 543 -7.02 -35.90 29.71
N GLN A 544 -6.58 -35.66 28.47
CA GLN A 544 -6.56 -36.70 27.43
C GLN A 544 -5.21 -36.65 26.67
N SER A 545 -4.32 -37.53 27.09
CA SER A 545 -3.00 -37.73 26.48
C SER A 545 -3.12 -38.66 25.27
N SER A 546 -2.71 -38.17 24.10
CA SER A 546 -2.33 -39.01 22.97
C SER A 546 -0.82 -39.24 23.10
N ARG A 547 -0.40 -40.28 23.80
CA ARG A 547 1.02 -40.66 23.92
C ARG A 547 1.49 -41.22 22.58
N THR A 548 1.94 -40.35 21.72
CA THR A 548 2.57 -40.76 20.45
C THR A 548 3.93 -40.10 20.36
N ALA A 549 4.95 -40.82 20.79
CA ALA A 549 6.32 -40.41 20.51
C ALA A 549 6.55 -40.45 19.00
N ALA A 550 6.98 -39.32 18.43
CA ALA A 550 7.29 -39.21 17.02
C ALA A 550 8.75 -38.73 16.85
N GLN A 551 9.48 -39.39 15.98
CA GLN A 551 10.86 -38.97 15.66
C GLN A 551 10.89 -38.26 14.29
N PHE A 552 11.68 -37.21 14.24
CA PHE A 552 11.82 -36.37 13.05
C PHE A 552 13.29 -36.28 12.60
N PRO A 553 13.54 -35.87 11.35
CA PRO A 553 14.89 -35.66 10.87
C PRO A 553 15.68 -34.71 11.76
N GLY A 554 16.98 -34.96 11.91
CA GLY A 554 17.85 -34.13 12.76
C GLY A 554 17.87 -34.48 14.25
N GLY A 555 17.28 -35.62 14.64
CA GLY A 555 17.27 -36.11 16.02
C GLY A 555 16.24 -35.40 16.93
N ILE A 556 15.26 -34.72 16.34
CA ILE A 556 14.16 -34.10 17.08
C ILE A 556 13.12 -35.17 17.41
N GLU A 557 12.69 -35.20 18.65
CA GLU A 557 11.69 -36.14 19.14
C GLU A 557 10.52 -35.38 19.81
N LEU A 558 9.29 -35.67 19.40
CA LEU A 558 8.08 -35.33 20.15
C LEU A 558 7.85 -36.42 21.19
N ALA A 559 8.17 -36.13 22.43
CA ALA A 559 8.07 -37.10 23.51
C ALA A 559 6.62 -37.28 24.01
N ASP A 560 5.81 -36.23 23.95
CA ASP A 560 4.41 -36.24 24.36
C ASP A 560 3.61 -35.13 23.71
N PHE A 561 2.30 -35.38 23.50
CA PHE A 561 1.35 -34.38 22.96
C PHE A 561 -0.01 -34.55 23.62
N GLU A 562 -0.55 -33.48 24.17
CA GLU A 562 -1.83 -33.48 24.88
C GLU A 562 -2.76 -32.39 24.31
N LEU A 563 -4.03 -32.68 24.15
CA LEU A 563 -5.09 -31.73 23.83
C LEU A 563 -6.01 -31.54 25.04
N GLU A 564 -6.55 -30.34 25.20
CA GLU A 564 -7.59 -30.03 26.17
C GLU A 564 -8.84 -30.91 25.96
N ARG A 565 -9.20 -31.12 24.70
CA ARG A 565 -10.38 -31.89 24.30
C ARG A 565 -10.20 -32.45 22.89
N MET A 566 -10.85 -33.60 22.65
CA MET A 566 -10.84 -34.30 21.36
C MET A 566 -12.06 -33.97 20.47
N GLU A 567 -12.87 -33.00 20.85
CA GLU A 567 -14.04 -32.54 20.11
C GLU A 567 -14.10 -31.01 20.14
N ALA A 568 -14.20 -30.38 18.97
CA ALA A 568 -14.29 -28.95 18.85
C ALA A 568 -15.12 -28.51 17.64
N GLY A 569 -15.78 -27.37 17.72
CA GLY A 569 -16.47 -26.72 16.62
C GLY A 569 -15.50 -25.96 15.69
N THR A 570 -15.95 -25.72 14.46
CA THR A 570 -15.22 -24.85 13.53
C THR A 570 -15.11 -23.46 14.12
N GLY A 571 -13.91 -22.88 14.08
CA GLY A 571 -13.58 -21.59 14.72
C GLY A 571 -13.29 -21.69 16.22
N GLU A 572 -13.54 -22.84 16.86
CA GLU A 572 -13.20 -23.04 18.28
C GLU A 572 -11.70 -23.26 18.47
N ARG A 573 -11.26 -22.94 19.68
CA ARG A 573 -9.87 -23.08 20.14
C ARG A 573 -9.75 -24.34 20.98
N VAL A 574 -8.66 -25.06 20.81
CA VAL A 574 -8.30 -26.24 21.60
C VAL A 574 -6.88 -26.03 22.10
N GLU A 575 -6.72 -25.94 23.40
CA GLU A 575 -5.42 -25.83 24.00
C GLU A 575 -4.66 -27.15 23.85
N PHE A 576 -3.36 -27.05 23.57
CA PHE A 576 -2.50 -28.21 23.51
C PHE A 576 -1.22 -27.99 24.33
N ARG A 577 -0.60 -29.10 24.70
CA ARG A 577 0.71 -29.15 25.30
C ARG A 577 1.56 -30.20 24.57
N SER A 578 2.79 -29.86 24.29
CA SER A 578 3.74 -30.76 23.63
C SER A 578 5.07 -30.76 24.38
N ARG A 579 5.69 -31.94 24.46
CA ARG A 579 7.01 -32.12 25.08
C ARG A 579 8.00 -32.63 24.03
N TRP A 580 9.12 -31.93 23.94
CA TRP A 580 10.10 -32.14 22.91
C TRP A 580 11.47 -32.45 23.47
N ARG A 581 12.19 -33.37 22.80
CA ARG A 581 13.64 -33.53 22.95
C ARG A 581 14.30 -33.03 21.69
N VAL A 582 15.19 -32.09 21.83
CA VAL A 582 15.88 -31.44 20.72
C VAL A 582 17.38 -31.58 20.92
N PRO A 583 18.15 -32.02 19.90
CA PRO A 583 19.60 -32.10 20.02
C PRO A 583 20.21 -30.71 20.24
N SER A 584 21.33 -30.65 20.93
CA SER A 584 22.05 -29.43 21.30
C SER A 584 22.45 -28.53 20.12
N ARG A 585 22.43 -29.06 18.89
CA ARG A 585 22.66 -28.31 17.64
C ARG A 585 21.68 -28.74 16.57
N LEU A 586 20.80 -27.84 16.15
CA LEU A 586 20.03 -27.98 14.92
C LEU A 586 20.74 -27.31 13.75
N PRO A 587 20.63 -27.82 12.53
CA PRO A 587 21.29 -27.25 11.34
C PRO A 587 20.76 -25.87 10.93
N GLY A 588 19.71 -25.37 11.57
CA GLY A 588 19.08 -24.10 11.33
C GLY A 588 17.81 -23.93 12.17
N PRO A 589 17.14 -22.79 12.09
CA PRO A 589 15.87 -22.58 12.76
C PRO A 589 14.81 -23.53 12.21
N VAL A 590 14.15 -24.26 13.11
CA VAL A 590 13.16 -25.28 12.81
C VAL A 590 11.84 -24.89 13.45
N GLN A 591 10.75 -25.18 12.75
CA GLN A 591 9.40 -25.06 13.28
C GLN A 591 8.71 -26.40 13.28
N PHE A 592 7.82 -26.64 14.22
CA PHE A 592 6.79 -27.64 14.05
C PHE A 592 5.47 -26.98 13.63
N ALA A 593 4.66 -27.71 12.92
CA ALA A 593 3.34 -27.26 12.50
C ALA A 593 2.31 -28.32 12.86
N LEU A 594 1.14 -27.87 13.26
CA LEU A 594 -0.04 -28.72 13.47
C LEU A 594 -0.98 -28.57 12.28
N ARG A 595 -1.52 -29.70 11.82
CA ARG A 595 -2.47 -29.74 10.71
C ARG A 595 -3.64 -30.66 11.04
N LEU A 596 -4.85 -30.24 10.67
CA LEU A 596 -6.04 -31.08 10.67
C LEU A 596 -6.32 -31.58 9.26
N THR A 597 -6.41 -32.89 9.10
CA THR A 597 -6.71 -33.53 7.81
C THR A 597 -7.98 -34.36 7.96
N PRO A 598 -9.11 -34.03 7.28
CA PRO A 598 -10.35 -34.77 7.36
C PRO A 598 -10.19 -36.21 6.85
N LEU A 599 -10.70 -37.17 7.62
CA LEU A 599 -10.73 -38.58 7.20
C LEU A 599 -11.68 -38.78 6.01
N GLY A 600 -11.20 -39.50 5.01
CA GLY A 600 -12.00 -39.87 3.83
C GLY A 600 -11.95 -38.91 2.65
N LEU A 601 -11.24 -37.78 2.75
CA LEU A 601 -10.96 -36.92 1.60
C LEU A 601 -9.59 -37.25 1.00
N PRO A 602 -9.47 -37.41 -0.34
CA PRO A 602 -8.17 -37.57 -0.98
C PRO A 602 -7.28 -36.37 -0.67
N ARG A 603 -6.09 -36.63 -0.15
CA ARG A 603 -5.11 -35.62 0.28
C ARG A 603 -4.88 -34.52 -0.76
N GLU A 604 -4.71 -34.88 -2.05
CA GLU A 604 -4.53 -33.94 -3.15
C GLU A 604 -5.75 -33.01 -3.40
N LYS A 605 -6.97 -33.49 -3.18
CA LYS A 605 -8.18 -32.69 -3.32
C LYS A 605 -8.33 -31.69 -2.17
N PHE A 606 -7.96 -32.12 -0.97
CA PHE A 606 -7.97 -31.27 0.21
C PHE A 606 -6.90 -30.18 0.08
N GLU A 607 -5.66 -30.54 -0.24
CA GLU A 607 -4.57 -29.58 -0.48
C GLU A 607 -4.88 -28.57 -1.61
N LYS A 608 -5.55 -28.97 -2.67
CA LYS A 608 -5.97 -28.09 -3.78
C LYS A 608 -7.21 -27.23 -3.49
N SER A 609 -8.16 -27.73 -2.69
CA SER A 609 -9.38 -26.98 -2.37
C SER A 609 -9.22 -25.99 -1.22
N LEU A 610 -8.22 -26.20 -0.37
CA LEU A 610 -7.98 -25.42 0.85
C LEU A 610 -6.77 -24.46 0.74
N LEU A 611 -6.05 -24.49 -0.39
CA LEU A 611 -4.91 -23.63 -0.65
C LEU A 611 -5.19 -22.56 -1.72
N PRO A 612 -5.86 -21.45 -1.36
CA PRO A 612 -5.22 -20.19 -1.59
C PRO A 612 -4.51 -19.81 -0.31
N LYS A 613 -3.20 -20.17 -0.21
CA LYS A 613 -2.28 -19.69 0.83
C LYS A 613 -2.34 -20.35 2.22
N GLY A 614 -2.10 -21.66 2.29
CA GLY A 614 -1.42 -22.24 3.47
C GLY A 614 -2.05 -22.11 4.87
N ARG A 615 -3.39 -22.01 5.03
CA ARG A 615 -4.01 -21.67 6.31
C ARG A 615 -4.51 -22.84 7.16
N PHE A 616 -4.11 -24.07 6.88
CA PHE A 616 -4.50 -25.23 7.70
C PHE A 616 -3.40 -25.80 8.57
N ALA A 617 -2.18 -25.32 8.43
CA ALA A 617 -1.10 -25.66 9.33
C ALA A 617 -0.79 -24.44 10.20
N GLN A 618 -0.98 -24.58 11.50
CA GLN A 618 -0.43 -23.62 12.46
C GLN A 618 1.01 -24.01 12.73
N ALA A 619 1.93 -23.08 12.48
CA ALA A 619 3.36 -23.29 12.67
C ALA A 619 3.82 -22.71 14.00
N PHE A 620 4.63 -23.48 14.71
CA PHE A 620 5.19 -23.13 16.01
C PHE A 620 6.71 -23.35 15.94
N PRO A 621 7.54 -22.31 16.09
CA PRO A 621 8.99 -22.48 16.01
C PRO A 621 9.52 -23.31 17.18
N LEU A 622 10.47 -24.20 16.87
CA LEU A 622 11.27 -24.93 17.83
C LEU A 622 12.60 -24.18 18.04
N LEU A 623 12.93 -23.83 19.27
CA LEU A 623 14.20 -23.20 19.59
C LEU A 623 15.36 -24.18 19.42
N SER A 624 16.39 -23.73 18.68
CA SER A 624 17.70 -24.37 18.71
C SER A 624 18.64 -23.59 19.62
N SER A 625 19.69 -24.26 20.12
CA SER A 625 20.76 -23.66 20.91
C SER A 625 21.60 -22.61 20.17
N GLN A 626 21.23 -22.21 18.93
CA GLN A 626 21.85 -21.10 18.21
C GLN A 626 21.44 -19.71 18.74
N TRP A 627 20.42 -19.67 19.58
CA TRP A 627 20.07 -18.49 20.34
C TRP A 627 20.93 -18.53 21.60
N ASP A 628 21.82 -17.57 21.85
CA ASP A 628 22.59 -17.40 23.09
C ASP A 628 21.72 -17.13 24.34
N LEU A 629 20.49 -17.58 24.32
CA LEU A 629 19.62 -17.79 25.46
C LEU A 629 20.06 -19.13 26.07
N ALA A 630 20.85 -19.14 27.06
CA ALA A 630 21.48 -20.27 27.79
C ALA A 630 21.26 -21.64 27.08
N PRO A 631 22.34 -22.30 26.60
CA PRO A 631 22.18 -23.55 25.86
C PRO A 631 21.32 -24.49 26.69
N LEU A 632 20.25 -25.05 26.05
CA LEU A 632 19.52 -26.14 26.68
C LEU A 632 20.51 -27.29 26.89
N PRO A 633 20.65 -27.83 28.09
CA PRO A 633 21.51 -28.98 28.33
C PRO A 633 21.16 -30.11 27.37
N GLU A 634 22.16 -30.80 26.86
CA GLU A 634 21.98 -31.90 25.92
C GLU A 634 21.06 -32.98 26.52
N GLY A 635 19.95 -33.28 25.84
CA GLY A 635 18.99 -34.30 26.26
C GLY A 635 17.87 -33.84 27.21
N GLU A 636 17.79 -32.58 27.57
CA GLU A 636 16.62 -32.09 28.32
C GLU A 636 15.36 -31.97 27.46
N GLU A 637 14.24 -32.34 28.08
CA GLU A 637 12.92 -32.14 27.52
C GLU A 637 12.48 -30.72 27.77
N TYR A 638 11.90 -30.08 26.73
CA TYR A 638 11.21 -28.84 26.93
C TYR A 638 9.72 -28.97 26.53
N GLU A 639 8.92 -28.26 27.25
CA GLU A 639 7.48 -28.25 27.12
C GLU A 639 7.02 -27.00 26.38
N GLN A 640 6.14 -27.19 25.43
CA GLN A 640 5.48 -26.10 24.72
C GLN A 640 3.96 -26.24 24.85
N ALA A 641 3.30 -25.17 25.24
CA ALA A 641 1.85 -25.06 25.21
C ALA A 641 1.44 -24.10 24.08
N GLY A 642 0.28 -24.30 23.52
CA GLY A 642 -0.27 -23.45 22.46
C GLY A 642 -1.74 -23.69 22.24
N THR A 643 -2.34 -22.95 21.33
CA THR A 643 -3.75 -23.05 20.95
C THR A 643 -3.87 -23.49 19.52
N LEU A 644 -4.51 -24.61 19.27
CA LEU A 644 -4.95 -25.04 17.96
C LEU A 644 -6.32 -24.40 17.66
N ILE A 645 -6.41 -23.62 16.60
CA ILE A 645 -7.68 -23.07 16.13
C ILE A 645 -8.23 -24.00 15.05
N VAL A 646 -9.43 -24.53 15.26
CA VAL A 646 -10.10 -25.34 14.24
C VAL A 646 -10.57 -24.43 13.11
N PRO A 647 -10.08 -24.58 11.87
CA PRO A 647 -10.41 -23.68 10.77
C PRO A 647 -11.93 -23.60 10.53
N THR A 648 -12.44 -22.40 10.26
CA THR A 648 -13.90 -22.18 10.04
C THR A 648 -14.45 -22.90 8.82
N ASN A 649 -13.61 -23.26 7.87
CA ASN A 649 -13.92 -24.02 6.66
C ASN A 649 -13.52 -25.52 6.78
N CYS A 650 -13.14 -26.00 7.97
CA CYS A 650 -12.89 -27.40 8.19
C CYS A 650 -14.23 -28.15 8.13
N PRO A 651 -14.38 -29.19 7.29
CA PRO A 651 -15.60 -29.94 7.20
C PRO A 651 -15.89 -30.71 8.52
N PRO A 652 -17.15 -30.80 8.92
CA PRO A 652 -17.53 -31.61 10.09
C PRO A 652 -17.14 -33.07 9.90
N GLY A 653 -16.66 -33.70 10.94
CA GLY A 653 -16.26 -35.11 10.92
C GLY A 653 -15.00 -35.39 11.71
N VAL A 654 -14.48 -36.59 11.62
CA VAL A 654 -13.20 -36.95 12.22
C VAL A 654 -12.07 -36.40 11.37
N CYS A 655 -11.18 -35.63 11.99
CA CYS A 655 -9.94 -35.13 11.38
C CYS A 655 -8.73 -35.79 12.06
N THR A 656 -7.76 -36.24 11.29
CA THR A 656 -6.46 -36.60 11.83
C THR A 656 -5.71 -35.34 12.20
N LEU A 657 -5.11 -35.33 13.40
CA LEU A 657 -4.17 -34.30 13.82
C LEU A 657 -2.76 -34.77 13.46
N GLU A 658 -2.12 -34.00 12.62
CA GLU A 658 -0.76 -34.28 12.15
C GLU A 658 0.20 -33.22 12.65
N VAL A 659 1.39 -33.62 13.07
CA VAL A 659 2.51 -32.74 13.36
C VAL A 659 3.58 -32.90 12.29
N GLY A 660 4.14 -31.80 11.85
CA GLY A 660 5.21 -31.79 10.90
C GLY A 660 6.36 -30.91 11.37
N ILE A 661 7.58 -31.29 11.03
CA ILE A 661 8.80 -30.46 11.32
C ILE A 661 9.46 -30.09 10.01
N GLY A 662 9.84 -28.86 9.88
CA GLY A 662 10.54 -28.32 8.72
C GLY A 662 11.30 -27.04 8.99
N PRO A 663 12.08 -26.56 8.02
CA PRO A 663 12.74 -25.26 8.14
C PRO A 663 11.71 -24.14 8.38
N LEU A 664 12.09 -23.17 9.21
CA LEU A 664 11.28 -21.98 9.41
C LEU A 664 11.00 -21.33 8.03
N TYR A 665 9.73 -21.03 7.71
CA TYR A 665 9.26 -20.41 6.45
C TYR A 665 9.24 -21.29 5.19
N SER A 666 9.37 -22.61 5.30
CA SER A 666 9.25 -23.53 4.15
C SER A 666 8.22 -24.64 4.42
N PRO A 667 6.92 -24.33 4.46
CA PRO A 667 5.88 -25.31 4.79
C PRO A 667 5.75 -26.45 3.78
N GLU A 668 6.26 -26.30 2.56
CA GLU A 668 6.28 -27.33 1.52
C GLU A 668 7.28 -28.47 1.79
N ASN A 669 8.27 -28.26 2.66
CA ASN A 669 9.31 -29.23 2.99
C ASN A 669 9.11 -29.93 4.33
N VAL A 670 7.87 -29.97 4.82
CA VAL A 670 7.53 -30.54 6.13
C VAL A 670 7.17 -32.03 5.99
N GLY A 671 7.85 -32.88 6.73
CA GLY A 671 7.47 -34.28 6.90
C GLY A 671 6.36 -34.39 7.94
N TRP A 672 5.16 -34.85 7.57
CA TRP A 672 4.00 -34.94 8.45
C TRP A 672 3.85 -36.30 9.08
N THR A 673 3.58 -36.33 10.41
CA THR A 673 3.32 -37.53 11.20
C THR A 673 2.00 -37.38 11.94
N THR A 674 1.12 -38.37 11.83
CA THR A 674 -0.15 -38.40 12.58
C THR A 674 0.12 -38.63 14.06
N ILE A 675 -0.44 -37.79 14.91
CA ILE A 675 -0.29 -37.88 16.37
C ILE A 675 -1.62 -38.12 17.11
N GLY A 676 -2.77 -38.00 16.44
CA GLY A 676 -4.07 -38.22 17.03
C GLY A 676 -5.20 -37.92 16.06
N GLU A 677 -6.42 -37.93 16.60
CA GLU A 677 -7.63 -37.57 15.88
C GLU A 677 -8.45 -36.56 16.70
N ILE A 678 -9.17 -35.69 16.03
CA ILE A 678 -10.12 -34.77 16.66
C ILE A 678 -11.46 -34.79 15.93
N GLN A 679 -12.55 -34.77 16.64
CA GLN A 679 -13.90 -34.68 16.10
C GLN A 679 -14.26 -33.20 15.88
N VAL A 680 -14.48 -32.81 14.65
CA VAL A 680 -14.89 -31.45 14.30
C VAL A 680 -16.42 -31.38 14.17
N ARG A 681 -17.06 -30.51 14.93
CA ARG A 681 -18.49 -30.20 14.83
C ARG A 681 -18.72 -29.10 13.81
N GLY A 682 -19.76 -29.21 12.99
CA GLY A 682 -20.19 -28.13 12.09
C GLY A 682 -20.71 -26.91 12.86
N LEU A 683 -20.68 -25.76 12.19
CA LEU A 683 -21.35 -24.55 12.73
C LEU A 683 -22.83 -24.89 13.06
N PRO A 684 -23.36 -24.44 14.19
CA PRO A 684 -24.80 -24.55 14.45
C PRO A 684 -25.54 -23.84 13.31
N ALA A 685 -26.62 -24.47 12.82
CA ALA A 685 -27.45 -23.85 11.78
C ALA A 685 -27.85 -22.44 12.23
N PRO A 686 -27.79 -21.41 11.32
CA PRO A 686 -28.21 -20.08 11.67
C PRO A 686 -29.61 -20.11 12.27
N THR A 687 -29.73 -19.73 13.53
CA THR A 687 -31.04 -19.57 14.15
C THR A 687 -31.74 -18.45 13.40
N ASN A 688 -32.71 -18.79 12.56
CA ASN A 688 -33.69 -17.87 12.02
C ASN A 688 -34.33 -17.13 13.21
N LYS A 689 -33.84 -15.95 13.53
CA LYS A 689 -34.63 -15.01 14.33
C LYS A 689 -35.67 -14.40 13.42
N PRO A 690 -36.95 -14.37 13.86
CA PRO A 690 -38.08 -13.83 13.11
C PRO A 690 -37.95 -12.34 12.79
#